data_08da9fcf726e51b04d719ebd3830d40a
#
_entry.id   08da9fcf726e51b04d719ebd3830d40a
#
_cell.length_a   1.000
_cell.length_b   1.000
_cell.length_c   1.000
_cell.angle_alpha   90.00
_cell.angle_beta   90.00
_cell.angle_gamma   90.00
#
_symmetry.space_group_name_H-M   'P 1'
#
loop_
_entity.id
_entity.type
_entity.pdbx_description
1 polymer ?
#
loop_
_entity_poly.entity_id
_entity_poly.type
_entity_poly.pdbx_seq_one_letter_code
_entity_poly.pdbx_strand_id
1 'polypeptide(L)'
;MKRWVMIFIVLFMVSGCQDNPDKDEPAENGNQTENNENNANTEQTGNKDNDKNYETVQFKEYPGKIAPEFSAKELTEPPSGNWLTNGGNLHNGRYSPLGKITTENVADLKLEWVTSLGSGMEFKYSGESTPIVYEGVMFNITGANEVSAIDAKTGELIWQYKPKLAEGLDTVCCGWTSRGVAVGDGKVFVGLLDARLVALDQKTGEVLWETQVDEWEKGYTITSAPLYYNGKVYTGVAGGEFGIRGYMAAYDAKLGRQIWRTYTLPAPGDRGSETWPKDSRGWLTGGAPVWQTPAVDPELGTIYFATGNTAPDLDGSNRKGNNLYSDSVMALDADTGEYKWHFQEIHHDIWDLDPANPVVLFDVKMDGKMRKGIAQAGKTGWVYILDRTTGEPLIGIEEKPVPQSEKQKTSPTQPFPIGDAFVPQTVTKEDVKKDLPKDFNGKIGSIFTPFWDKPVTVKPSPQGGANWPPSAYNPNTEMFYVLGNDNYFAYAHYGEEEQEKFEQGKEYIGSVWQPVKDSPSRGTVTALDIKTNKIVWQKNWDTIAYSGILTTKGNLIFTGHNDGRIIAYNATNGKKVWEFKTDAGANAPPITYEIDGKQYISIFSAGNTLAGTKHGDKIYTFSLEGEYSSLEDIPRDDINAPPEKNEENKEKHGDDEAKSENGGGTVSTGADIYKGNCLACHGAEGAGGHNGPNLQDSKMINDKKALIEQIKNGSGTMPPFKDTLTEEEINAVAEYLMSLSKGEE
;
A
#
# COMPACT_ATOMS: atom_id res chain seq x y z
N MET A 1 15.34 -56.38 32.85
CA MET A 1 15.73 -57.69 32.29
C MET A 1 15.70 -57.61 30.80
N LYS A 2 16.92 -57.86 30.15
CA LYS A 2 17.22 -58.21 28.76
C LYS A 2 16.61 -57.29 27.66
N ARG A 3 17.34 -56.30 27.07
CA ARG A 3 18.39 -56.36 25.99
C ARG A 3 18.08 -57.36 24.90
N TRP A 4 17.87 -56.85 23.65
CA TRP A 4 18.53 -57.31 22.44
C TRP A 4 18.70 -56.17 21.46
N VAL A 5 19.95 -55.92 21.10
CA VAL A 5 20.51 -55.09 20.06
C VAL A 5 20.70 -56.03 18.85
N MET A 6 20.39 -55.58 17.62
CA MET A 6 21.01 -56.14 16.43
C MET A 6 21.39 -55.03 15.47
N ILE A 7 22.67 -54.89 15.33
CA ILE A 7 23.44 -54.20 14.29
C ILE A 7 23.55 -55.13 13.09
N PHE A 8 23.37 -54.64 11.85
CA PHE A 8 24.01 -55.21 10.68
C PHE A 8 24.60 -54.13 9.79
N ILE A 9 25.83 -54.37 9.47
CA ILE A 9 26.86 -53.61 8.80
C ILE A 9 26.89 -54.02 7.29
N VAL A 10 26.96 -53.02 6.40
CA VAL A 10 27.76 -52.84 5.17
C VAL A 10 28.06 -54.06 4.28
N LEU A 11 27.85 -53.91 2.98
CA LEU A 11 28.93 -54.16 1.99
C LEU A 11 28.66 -53.49 0.64
N PHE A 12 29.67 -52.77 0.17
CA PHE A 12 29.88 -52.31 -1.20
C PHE A 12 30.09 -53.48 -2.17
N MET A 13 29.60 -53.39 -3.42
CA MET A 13 30.35 -53.86 -4.57
C MET A 13 30.02 -53.07 -5.84
N VAL A 14 31.07 -52.70 -6.51
CA VAL A 14 31.23 -52.04 -7.81
C VAL A 14 31.34 -53.10 -8.88
N SER A 15 30.94 -52.79 -10.10
CA SER A 15 31.30 -53.33 -11.45
C SER A 15 30.06 -53.57 -12.30
N GLY A 16 30.00 -53.25 -13.53
CA GLY A 16 30.86 -52.75 -14.58
C GLY A 16 30.11 -52.93 -15.92
N CYS A 17 30.44 -52.08 -16.82
CA CYS A 17 30.28 -51.95 -18.28
C CYS A 17 29.53 -52.94 -19.14
N GLN A 18 29.01 -52.39 -20.26
CA GLN A 18 28.89 -52.87 -21.64
C GLN A 18 27.43 -53.08 -22.12
N ASP A 19 27.01 -52.78 -23.32
CA ASP A 19 27.47 -52.04 -24.52
C ASP A 19 26.24 -51.73 -25.39
N ASN A 20 26.37 -50.70 -26.23
CA ASN A 20 25.58 -50.30 -27.40
C ASN A 20 25.35 -51.45 -28.44
N PRO A 21 24.60 -51.30 -29.56
CA PRO A 21 24.41 -50.15 -30.45
C PRO A 21 23.03 -50.06 -31.18
N ASP A 22 22.71 -49.03 -31.88
CA ASP A 22 22.78 -48.66 -33.29
C ASP A 22 21.83 -47.52 -33.65
N LYS A 23 22.43 -46.48 -34.18
CA LYS A 23 22.40 -45.79 -35.49
C LYS A 23 21.05 -45.15 -35.89
N ASP A 24 21.05 -43.90 -36.27
CA ASP A 24 21.53 -43.27 -37.51
C ASP A 24 21.64 -41.74 -37.44
N GLU A 25 22.81 -41.23 -37.82
CA GLU A 25 23.09 -39.90 -38.37
C GLU A 25 23.17 -39.99 -39.91
N PRO A 26 23.50 -38.95 -40.71
CA PRO A 26 23.73 -37.52 -40.52
C PRO A 26 23.27 -36.61 -41.67
N ALA A 27 23.48 -35.28 -41.56
CA ALA A 27 24.00 -34.49 -42.69
C ALA A 27 24.58 -33.12 -42.25
N GLU A 28 25.83 -32.99 -42.59
CA GLU A 28 26.72 -31.79 -42.49
C GLU A 28 26.38 -30.66 -43.46
N ASN A 29 26.83 -29.48 -43.19
CA ASN A 29 27.81 -28.59 -43.85
C ASN A 29 27.51 -27.13 -43.52
N GLY A 30 28.39 -26.20 -43.27
CA GLY A 30 29.86 -26.11 -43.44
C GLY A 30 30.27 -24.66 -43.15
N ASN A 31 31.44 -24.52 -42.65
CA ASN A 31 32.23 -23.30 -42.37
C ASN A 31 32.25 -22.24 -43.46
N GLN A 32 32.33 -20.97 -43.05
CA GLN A 32 33.49 -20.14 -43.44
C GLN A 32 33.56 -18.83 -42.61
N THR A 33 34.70 -18.67 -41.97
CA THR A 33 35.29 -17.44 -41.46
C THR A 33 35.73 -16.52 -42.62
N GLU A 34 35.45 -15.19 -42.50
CA GLU A 34 36.34 -14.19 -43.06
C GLU A 34 36.29 -12.90 -42.19
N ASN A 35 37.49 -12.51 -41.73
CA ASN A 35 37.85 -11.19 -41.22
C ASN A 35 37.79 -10.15 -42.33
N ASN A 36 37.28 -8.95 -41.99
CA ASN A 36 37.79 -7.73 -42.59
C ASN A 36 37.63 -6.54 -41.64
N GLU A 37 38.75 -6.04 -41.16
CA GLU A 37 38.90 -4.67 -40.67
C GLU A 37 38.81 -3.71 -41.87
N ASN A 38 38.07 -2.61 -41.71
CA ASN A 38 38.54 -1.25 -41.92
C ASN A 38 37.46 -0.19 -41.92
N ASN A 39 37.67 0.80 -41.05
CA ASN A 39 37.42 2.25 -41.18
C ASN A 39 36.16 2.75 -41.92
N ALA A 40 35.34 3.50 -41.18
CA ALA A 40 35.24 4.95 -41.41
C ALA A 40 34.30 5.60 -40.38
N ASN A 41 34.77 6.60 -39.67
CA ASN A 41 34.01 7.60 -38.96
C ASN A 41 32.85 8.11 -39.80
N THR A 42 31.66 8.04 -39.24
CA THR A 42 30.58 8.98 -39.53
C THR A 42 29.90 9.24 -38.21
N GLU A 43 30.11 10.41 -37.65
CA GLU A 43 29.28 10.99 -36.59
C GLU A 43 27.83 11.02 -37.10
N GLN A 44 27.01 10.15 -36.58
CA GLN A 44 25.57 10.36 -36.53
C GLN A 44 25.23 10.74 -35.10
N THR A 45 25.11 12.03 -34.86
CA THR A 45 24.33 12.59 -33.77
C THR A 45 22.88 12.30 -34.05
N GLY A 46 22.44 11.07 -33.77
CA GLY A 46 21.05 10.66 -33.71
C GLY A 46 20.56 10.83 -32.28
N ASN A 47 19.50 11.57 -32.14
CA ASN A 47 18.74 11.82 -30.92
C ASN A 47 18.50 10.50 -30.18
N LYS A 48 19.26 10.20 -29.10
CA LYS A 48 19.13 8.99 -28.27
C LYS A 48 18.03 9.12 -27.22
N ASP A 49 17.27 10.21 -27.19
CA ASP A 49 16.30 10.50 -26.14
C ASP A 49 14.86 10.00 -26.44
N ASN A 50 14.58 9.44 -27.62
CA ASN A 50 13.23 9.03 -27.99
C ASN A 50 12.82 7.59 -27.63
N ASP A 51 13.72 6.79 -27.00
CA ASP A 51 13.43 5.38 -26.64
C ASP A 51 13.36 5.11 -25.12
N LYS A 52 13.50 6.15 -24.29
CA LYS A 52 13.39 5.95 -22.82
C LYS A 52 11.91 5.80 -22.44
N ASN A 53 11.62 4.82 -21.57
CA ASN A 53 10.30 4.63 -20.94
C ASN A 53 10.09 5.50 -19.67
N TYR A 54 10.84 6.61 -19.56
CA TYR A 54 10.74 7.58 -18.48
C TYR A 54 11.28 8.95 -18.90
N GLU A 55 10.91 9.97 -18.13
CA GLU A 55 11.44 11.32 -18.20
C GLU A 55 12.13 11.66 -16.87
N THR A 56 13.27 12.35 -16.91
CA THR A 56 13.89 12.94 -15.73
C THR A 56 14.08 14.44 -15.94
N VAL A 57 13.65 15.24 -14.96
CA VAL A 57 13.79 16.70 -14.98
C VAL A 57 14.70 17.12 -13.84
N GLN A 58 15.77 17.83 -14.16
CA GLN A 58 16.70 18.41 -13.16
C GLN A 58 16.38 19.89 -12.98
N PHE A 59 16.19 20.33 -11.72
CA PHE A 59 15.89 21.73 -11.40
C PHE A 59 17.09 22.46 -10.81
N LYS A 60 17.89 21.76 -9.99
CA LYS A 60 19.11 22.30 -9.40
C LYS A 60 20.15 21.22 -9.14
N GLU A 61 21.39 21.62 -8.82
CA GLU A 61 22.45 20.71 -8.41
C GLU A 61 22.09 19.98 -7.11
N TYR A 62 22.41 18.70 -7.01
CA TYR A 62 22.14 17.88 -5.83
C TYR A 62 22.99 18.33 -4.64
N PRO A 63 22.41 18.83 -3.54
CA PRO A 63 23.15 19.40 -2.42
C PRO A 63 23.59 18.37 -1.36
N GLY A 64 22.97 17.19 -1.35
CA GLY A 64 23.13 16.19 -0.29
C GLY A 64 24.35 15.29 -0.45
N LYS A 65 24.59 14.45 0.56
CA LYS A 65 25.58 13.38 0.46
C LYS A 65 24.96 12.15 -0.21
N ILE A 66 25.84 11.33 -0.76
CA ILE A 66 25.46 10.05 -1.35
C ILE A 66 25.26 9.03 -0.22
N ALA A 67 24.13 8.35 -0.24
CA ALA A 67 23.81 7.31 0.73
C ALA A 67 24.81 6.15 0.62
N PRO A 68 25.44 5.73 1.71
CA PRO A 68 26.32 4.58 1.72
C PRO A 68 25.54 3.27 1.64
N GLU A 69 26.26 2.17 1.62
CA GLU A 69 25.74 0.91 2.07
C GLU A 69 25.61 0.98 3.61
N PHE A 70 24.43 1.34 4.09
CA PHE A 70 24.19 1.56 5.52
C PHE A 70 24.47 0.31 6.34
N SER A 71 25.09 0.47 7.49
CA SER A 71 25.22 -0.61 8.47
C SER A 71 23.85 -0.99 9.06
N ALA A 72 23.75 -2.23 9.52
CA ALA A 72 22.57 -2.70 10.26
C ALA A 72 22.23 -1.79 11.46
N LYS A 73 23.24 -1.28 12.15
CA LYS A 73 23.07 -0.38 13.29
C LYS A 73 22.44 0.94 12.89
N GLU A 74 22.93 1.59 11.83
CA GLU A 74 22.38 2.87 11.34
C GLU A 74 20.91 2.75 10.95
N LEU A 75 20.54 1.63 10.30
CA LEU A 75 19.15 1.39 9.89
C LEU A 75 18.23 0.92 11.03
N THR A 76 18.78 0.42 12.15
CA THR A 76 17.98 -0.06 13.29
C THR A 76 17.80 1.01 14.36
N GLU A 77 18.77 1.90 14.55
CA GLU A 77 18.64 3.01 15.49
C GLU A 77 17.45 3.91 15.13
N PRO A 78 16.71 4.42 16.13
CA PRO A 78 15.63 5.37 15.87
C PRO A 78 16.16 6.62 15.17
N PRO A 79 15.43 7.16 14.18
CA PRO A 79 15.88 8.28 13.35
C PRO A 79 16.04 9.57 14.18
N SER A 80 17.25 10.14 14.19
CA SER A 80 17.59 11.34 14.97
C SER A 80 17.95 12.57 14.15
N GLY A 81 18.34 12.42 12.89
CA GLY A 81 18.62 13.52 11.97
C GLY A 81 18.04 13.26 10.59
N ASN A 82 18.13 12.02 10.19
CA ASN A 82 17.56 11.50 8.94
C ASN A 82 16.28 10.71 9.21
N TRP A 83 15.54 10.35 8.14
CA TRP A 83 14.42 9.40 8.17
C TRP A 83 14.66 8.38 7.05
N LEU A 84 15.34 7.25 7.35
CA LEU A 84 16.00 6.40 6.36
C LEU A 84 15.13 5.31 5.74
N THR A 85 14.04 4.92 6.40
CA THR A 85 13.13 3.86 5.90
C THR A 85 11.69 4.33 6.00
N ASN A 86 10.77 3.66 5.33
CA ASN A 86 9.34 3.94 5.42
C ASN A 86 8.85 4.00 6.88
N GLY A 87 9.25 3.06 7.72
CA GLY A 87 8.93 3.00 9.14
C GLY A 87 9.85 3.81 10.06
N GLY A 88 10.79 4.61 9.51
CA GLY A 88 11.81 5.36 10.23
C GLY A 88 13.07 4.56 10.50
N ASN A 89 12.94 3.28 10.81
CA ASN A 89 14.03 2.32 10.99
C ASN A 89 13.59 0.91 10.53
N LEU A 90 14.48 -0.09 10.59
CA LEU A 90 14.17 -1.48 10.21
C LEU A 90 13.08 -2.14 11.06
N HIS A 91 12.78 -1.61 12.23
CA HIS A 91 11.73 -2.11 13.12
C HIS A 91 10.34 -1.53 12.83
N ASN A 92 10.19 -0.63 11.87
CA ASN A 92 8.94 0.09 11.56
C ASN A 92 8.33 0.81 12.78
N GLY A 93 9.17 1.23 13.74
CA GLY A 93 8.70 1.77 15.02
C GLY A 93 8.03 3.14 14.93
N ARG A 94 8.31 3.92 13.88
CA ARG A 94 7.81 5.29 13.65
C ARG A 94 7.97 6.22 14.86
N TYR A 95 9.02 5.98 15.63
CA TYR A 95 9.45 6.75 16.77
C TYR A 95 10.75 7.49 16.47
N SER A 96 10.82 8.77 16.81
CA SER A 96 12.06 9.55 16.76
C SER A 96 12.49 10.04 18.15
N PRO A 97 13.79 9.94 18.49
CA PRO A 97 14.36 10.47 19.73
C PRO A 97 14.48 12.01 19.72
N LEU A 98 14.11 12.69 18.65
CA LEU A 98 14.03 14.13 18.58
C LEU A 98 12.98 14.65 19.56
N GLY A 99 13.35 15.64 20.37
CA GLY A 99 12.54 16.18 21.44
C GLY A 99 12.65 17.70 21.60
N LYS A 100 12.98 18.43 20.53
CA LYS A 100 12.94 19.90 20.54
C LYS A 100 11.51 20.43 20.44
N ILE A 101 10.65 19.72 19.70
CA ILE A 101 9.21 19.96 19.67
C ILE A 101 8.59 19.08 20.75
N THR A 102 7.96 19.69 21.74
CA THR A 102 7.41 19.05 22.95
C THR A 102 5.96 19.46 23.16
N THR A 103 5.31 18.85 24.15
CA THR A 103 3.96 19.25 24.58
C THR A 103 3.85 20.70 25.07
N GLU A 104 4.97 21.31 25.50
CA GLU A 104 5.01 22.67 26.02
C GLU A 104 5.12 23.73 24.91
N ASN A 105 5.75 23.41 23.76
CA ASN A 105 6.03 24.40 22.71
C ASN A 105 5.41 24.05 21.35
N VAL A 106 4.76 22.89 21.19
CA VAL A 106 4.14 22.50 19.92
C VAL A 106 3.06 23.48 19.43
N ALA A 107 2.48 24.28 20.33
CA ALA A 107 1.53 25.33 19.97
C ALA A 107 2.16 26.44 19.10
N ASP A 108 3.49 26.58 19.14
CA ASP A 108 4.26 27.54 18.34
C ASP A 108 4.70 26.98 16.99
N LEU A 109 4.38 25.71 16.70
CA LEU A 109 4.74 25.05 15.44
C LEU A 109 4.00 25.70 14.26
N LYS A 110 4.76 26.15 13.26
CA LYS A 110 4.26 26.83 12.08
C LYS A 110 4.81 26.21 10.82
N LEU A 111 4.16 26.48 9.70
CA LEU A 111 4.62 26.06 8.39
C LEU A 111 5.93 26.80 8.03
N GLU A 112 6.93 26.04 7.63
CA GLU A 112 8.24 26.53 7.19
C GLU A 112 8.29 26.67 5.67
N TRP A 113 7.85 25.63 4.96
CA TRP A 113 7.76 25.61 3.51
C TRP A 113 6.68 24.64 3.03
N VAL A 114 6.22 24.87 1.81
CA VAL A 114 5.29 24.00 1.08
C VAL A 114 5.78 23.81 -0.35
N THR A 115 5.66 22.58 -0.86
CA THR A 115 6.06 22.23 -2.22
C THR A 115 4.96 21.47 -2.92
N SER A 116 4.50 21.97 -4.06
CA SER A 116 3.67 21.26 -5.02
C SER A 116 4.56 20.37 -5.88
N LEU A 117 4.18 19.11 -6.06
CA LEU A 117 4.93 18.16 -6.88
C LEU A 117 4.49 18.18 -8.36
N GLY A 118 3.36 18.83 -8.68
CA GLY A 118 2.80 18.91 -10.02
C GLY A 118 2.31 17.55 -10.56
N SER A 119 1.93 16.63 -9.66
CA SER A 119 1.65 15.24 -10.01
C SER A 119 0.67 14.58 -9.05
N GLY A 120 -0.14 13.61 -9.54
CA GLY A 120 -0.97 12.76 -8.70
C GLY A 120 -2.25 13.43 -8.20
N MET A 121 -2.78 14.43 -8.91
CA MET A 121 -3.99 15.15 -8.49
C MET A 121 -5.31 14.56 -8.98
N GLU A 122 -5.28 13.65 -9.97
CA GLU A 122 -6.49 12.98 -10.43
C GLU A 122 -7.08 12.07 -9.34
N PHE A 123 -8.40 11.89 -9.33
CA PHE A 123 -9.10 11.13 -8.29
C PHE A 123 -8.61 9.67 -8.15
N LYS A 124 -8.11 9.06 -9.21
CA LYS A 124 -7.57 7.69 -9.15
C LYS A 124 -6.29 7.55 -8.30
N TYR A 125 -5.58 8.65 -8.02
CA TYR A 125 -4.32 8.64 -7.28
C TYR A 125 -4.53 8.83 -5.79
N SER A 126 -3.87 8.03 -4.97
CA SER A 126 -3.87 8.15 -3.51
C SER A 126 -2.49 8.57 -3.01
N GLY A 127 -2.44 9.61 -2.17
CA GLY A 127 -1.23 10.09 -1.54
C GLY A 127 -0.91 9.33 -0.24
N GLU A 128 -0.27 8.16 -0.34
CA GLU A 128 0.04 7.28 0.79
C GLU A 128 1.53 7.24 1.16
N SER A 129 2.37 7.97 0.41
CA SER A 129 3.81 7.91 0.54
C SER A 129 4.32 8.49 1.86
N THR A 130 5.18 7.72 2.53
CA THR A 130 6.05 8.25 3.60
C THR A 130 7.31 8.83 2.97
N PRO A 131 7.60 10.13 3.11
CA PRO A 131 8.85 10.70 2.62
C PRO A 131 10.07 10.10 3.32
N ILE A 132 11.19 9.94 2.59
CA ILE A 132 12.50 9.55 3.14
C ILE A 132 13.37 10.80 3.18
N VAL A 133 14.14 11.01 4.24
CA VAL A 133 15.10 12.12 4.35
C VAL A 133 16.48 11.58 4.66
N TYR A 134 17.44 11.93 3.81
CA TYR A 134 18.83 11.61 4.01
C TYR A 134 19.72 12.82 3.69
N GLU A 135 20.53 13.26 4.69
CA GLU A 135 21.53 14.34 4.58
C GLU A 135 21.00 15.58 3.85
N GLY A 136 19.83 16.07 4.31
CA GLY A 136 19.21 17.29 3.81
C GLY A 136 18.42 17.14 2.51
N VAL A 137 18.28 15.94 1.95
CA VAL A 137 17.44 15.69 0.77
C VAL A 137 16.29 14.79 1.13
N MET A 138 15.07 15.20 0.76
CA MET A 138 13.84 14.44 0.89
C MET A 138 13.50 13.77 -0.44
N PHE A 139 13.09 12.51 -0.39
CA PHE A 139 12.57 11.76 -1.52
C PHE A 139 11.12 11.38 -1.26
N ASN A 140 10.24 11.69 -2.20
CA ASN A 140 8.83 11.34 -2.13
C ASN A 140 8.32 10.81 -3.46
N ILE A 141 7.30 9.94 -3.43
CA ILE A 141 6.64 9.39 -4.61
C ILE A 141 5.15 9.70 -4.56
N THR A 142 4.54 9.96 -5.72
CA THR A 142 3.09 10.20 -5.86
C THR A 142 2.35 8.92 -6.24
N GLY A 143 1.01 8.95 -6.23
CA GLY A 143 0.17 7.88 -6.75
C GLY A 143 0.38 7.59 -8.23
N ALA A 144 0.89 8.56 -9.00
CA ALA A 144 1.29 8.40 -10.39
C ALA A 144 2.65 7.68 -10.56
N ASN A 145 3.29 7.26 -9.47
CA ASN A 145 4.64 6.71 -9.39
C ASN A 145 5.76 7.68 -9.79
N GLU A 146 5.49 8.97 -9.80
CA GLU A 146 6.51 9.99 -10.02
C GLU A 146 7.29 10.26 -8.73
N VAL A 147 8.62 10.25 -8.81
CA VAL A 147 9.52 10.47 -7.67
C VAL A 147 10.13 11.85 -7.75
N SER A 148 10.11 12.57 -6.63
CA SER A 148 10.75 13.87 -6.49
C SER A 148 11.86 13.84 -5.44
N ALA A 149 13.02 14.42 -5.74
CA ALA A 149 14.01 14.82 -4.76
C ALA A 149 13.84 16.30 -4.45
N ILE A 150 13.86 16.64 -3.17
CA ILE A 150 13.51 17.95 -2.64
C ILE A 150 14.58 18.34 -1.61
N ASP A 151 15.00 19.58 -1.62
CA ASP A 151 15.83 20.15 -0.55
C ASP A 151 14.97 20.18 0.74
N ALA A 152 15.32 19.34 1.70
CA ALA A 152 14.51 19.18 2.93
C ALA A 152 14.55 20.41 3.85
N LYS A 153 15.46 21.37 3.61
CA LYS A 153 15.57 22.61 4.36
C LYS A 153 14.69 23.73 3.78
N THR A 154 14.60 23.80 2.44
CA THR A 154 13.95 24.92 1.73
C THR A 154 12.66 24.52 1.00
N GLY A 155 12.45 23.24 0.74
CA GLY A 155 11.34 22.73 -0.07
C GLY A 155 11.59 22.82 -1.59
N GLU A 156 12.72 23.36 -2.05
CA GLU A 156 13.00 23.47 -3.49
C GLU A 156 13.18 22.11 -4.15
N LEU A 157 12.59 21.93 -5.34
CA LEU A 157 12.75 20.72 -6.14
C LEU A 157 14.19 20.61 -6.63
N ILE A 158 14.76 19.41 -6.54
CA ILE A 158 16.12 19.08 -7.05
C ILE A 158 16.00 18.36 -8.38
N TRP A 159 15.21 17.27 -8.42
CA TRP A 159 14.90 16.53 -9.64
C TRP A 159 13.55 15.80 -9.51
N GLN A 160 12.97 15.44 -10.65
CA GLN A 160 11.81 14.56 -10.75
C GLN A 160 12.07 13.44 -11.75
N TYR A 161 11.68 12.22 -11.38
CA TYR A 161 11.59 11.04 -12.25
C TYR A 161 10.13 10.76 -12.54
N LYS A 162 9.78 10.58 -13.81
CA LYS A 162 8.43 10.31 -14.31
C LYS A 162 8.44 9.05 -15.16
N PRO A 163 8.01 7.90 -14.62
CA PRO A 163 7.93 6.66 -15.38
C PRO A 163 6.81 6.74 -16.41
N LYS A 164 7.03 6.11 -17.55
CA LYS A 164 5.95 5.74 -18.45
C LYS A 164 5.46 4.36 -18.03
N LEU A 165 4.32 4.31 -17.34
CA LEU A 165 3.68 3.05 -16.95
C LEU A 165 3.12 2.32 -18.17
N ALA A 166 2.88 1.02 -18.04
CA ALA A 166 2.32 0.19 -19.09
C ALA A 166 0.99 0.74 -19.59
N GLU A 167 0.80 0.75 -20.92
CA GLU A 167 -0.45 1.18 -21.54
C GLU A 167 -1.56 0.17 -21.22
N GLY A 168 -2.73 0.65 -20.83
CA GLY A 168 -3.87 -0.20 -20.48
C GLY A 168 -3.81 -0.81 -19.09
N LEU A 169 -2.91 -0.33 -18.22
CA LEU A 169 -2.83 -0.80 -16.83
C LEU A 169 -4.17 -0.59 -16.11
N ASP A 170 -4.84 -1.70 -15.78
CA ASP A 170 -6.15 -1.75 -15.11
C ASP A 170 -6.18 -2.73 -13.92
N THR A 171 -5.05 -3.37 -13.62
CA THR A 171 -4.89 -4.37 -12.56
C THR A 171 -4.46 -3.76 -11.22
N VAL A 172 -4.92 -2.55 -10.91
CA VAL A 172 -4.61 -1.85 -9.66
C VAL A 172 -5.90 -1.59 -8.90
N CYS A 173 -6.09 -2.33 -7.80
CA CYS A 173 -7.20 -2.14 -6.87
C CYS A 173 -7.10 -0.80 -6.13
N CYS A 174 -8.25 -0.29 -5.69
CA CYS A 174 -8.36 0.59 -4.53
C CYS A 174 -7.77 2.00 -4.70
N GLY A 175 -7.50 2.43 -5.91
CA GLY A 175 -6.79 3.66 -6.25
C GLY A 175 -5.29 3.43 -6.47
N TRP A 176 -4.73 4.16 -7.40
CA TRP A 176 -3.31 4.07 -7.73
C TRP A 176 -2.48 4.71 -6.64
N THR A 177 -1.55 3.96 -6.05
CA THR A 177 -0.75 4.41 -4.92
C THR A 177 0.67 3.84 -4.95
N SER A 178 1.57 4.55 -4.27
CA SER A 178 2.84 4.01 -3.78
C SER A 178 3.07 4.51 -2.36
N ARG A 179 3.54 3.62 -1.48
CA ARG A 179 3.75 3.96 -0.06
C ARG A 179 5.12 4.51 0.26
N GLY A 180 5.99 4.63 -0.76
CA GLY A 180 7.29 5.27 -0.60
C GLY A 180 8.40 4.64 -1.43
N VAL A 181 9.60 5.14 -1.19
CA VAL A 181 10.85 4.70 -1.81
C VAL A 181 11.81 4.16 -0.75
N ALA A 182 12.90 3.52 -1.18
CA ALA A 182 14.04 3.21 -0.31
C ALA A 182 15.29 3.90 -0.81
N VAL A 183 16.23 4.21 0.09
CA VAL A 183 17.51 4.87 -0.22
C VAL A 183 18.66 4.03 0.32
N GLY A 184 19.73 3.91 -0.45
CA GLY A 184 20.97 3.21 -0.05
C GLY A 184 21.92 2.98 -1.22
N ASP A 185 23.21 2.84 -0.96
CA ASP A 185 24.26 2.56 -1.95
C ASP A 185 24.20 3.52 -3.17
N GLY A 186 23.94 4.82 -2.91
CA GLY A 186 23.86 5.85 -3.94
C GLY A 186 22.63 5.81 -4.83
N LYS A 187 21.59 5.10 -4.43
CA LYS A 187 20.38 4.84 -5.22
C LYS A 187 19.11 5.18 -4.47
N VAL A 188 18.06 5.45 -5.25
CA VAL A 188 16.66 5.47 -4.81
C VAL A 188 15.95 4.31 -5.48
N PHE A 189 15.37 3.42 -4.67
CA PHE A 189 14.66 2.23 -5.17
C PHE A 189 13.16 2.45 -5.14
N VAL A 190 12.50 2.10 -6.22
CA VAL A 190 11.09 2.38 -6.48
C VAL A 190 10.37 1.13 -6.98
N GLY A 191 9.24 0.79 -6.38
CA GLY A 191 8.28 -0.16 -6.93
C GLY A 191 7.23 0.57 -7.76
N LEU A 192 6.95 0.08 -8.97
CA LEU A 192 5.97 0.66 -9.88
C LEU A 192 4.71 -0.21 -9.97
N LEU A 193 3.59 0.41 -10.34
CA LEU A 193 2.29 -0.26 -10.43
C LEU A 193 2.20 -1.30 -11.56
N ASP A 194 3.05 -1.21 -12.56
CA ASP A 194 3.18 -2.22 -13.62
C ASP A 194 4.22 -3.32 -13.29
N ALA A 195 4.40 -3.58 -11.99
CA ALA A 195 5.26 -4.63 -11.45
C ALA A 195 6.75 -4.51 -11.88
N ARG A 196 7.26 -3.29 -12.07
CA ARG A 196 8.70 -3.02 -12.21
C ARG A 196 9.31 -2.57 -10.90
N LEU A 197 10.51 -3.06 -10.60
CA LEU A 197 11.39 -2.55 -9.55
C LEU A 197 12.51 -1.77 -10.21
N VAL A 198 12.69 -0.51 -9.84
CA VAL A 198 13.62 0.43 -10.50
C VAL A 198 14.60 0.99 -9.47
N ALA A 199 15.86 1.13 -9.85
CA ALA A 199 16.84 1.91 -9.12
C ALA A 199 17.22 3.17 -9.89
N LEU A 200 17.07 4.30 -9.24
CA LEU A 200 17.44 5.60 -9.74
C LEU A 200 18.79 6.03 -9.15
N ASP A 201 19.58 6.74 -9.93
CA ASP A 201 20.74 7.47 -9.39
C ASP A 201 20.26 8.53 -8.40
N GLN A 202 20.80 8.51 -7.19
CA GLN A 202 20.35 9.39 -6.11
C GLN A 202 20.49 10.88 -6.44
N LYS A 203 21.50 11.28 -7.25
CA LYS A 203 21.77 12.68 -7.59
C LYS A 203 20.91 13.22 -8.72
N THR A 204 20.61 12.36 -9.69
CA THR A 204 20.04 12.79 -10.98
C THR A 204 18.65 12.27 -11.23
N GLY A 205 18.19 11.24 -10.51
CA GLY A 205 16.94 10.56 -10.81
C GLY A 205 16.97 9.68 -12.06
N GLU A 206 18.12 9.58 -12.76
CA GLU A 206 18.27 8.70 -13.93
C GLU A 206 18.20 7.22 -13.55
N VAL A 207 17.60 6.41 -14.41
CA VAL A 207 17.49 4.96 -14.19
C VAL A 207 18.85 4.29 -14.33
N LEU A 208 19.28 3.58 -13.28
CA LEU A 208 20.50 2.76 -13.26
C LEU A 208 20.22 1.32 -13.67
N TRP A 209 19.10 0.78 -13.21
CA TRP A 209 18.58 -0.53 -13.62
C TRP A 209 17.06 -0.61 -13.38
N GLU A 210 16.43 -1.48 -14.14
CA GLU A 210 15.00 -1.80 -14.07
C GLU A 210 14.82 -3.30 -14.16
N THR A 211 13.93 -3.86 -13.35
CA THR A 211 13.61 -5.30 -13.34
C THR A 211 12.10 -5.49 -13.35
N GLN A 212 11.57 -6.18 -14.37
CA GLN A 212 10.20 -6.68 -14.35
C GLN A 212 10.13 -7.82 -13.32
N VAL A 213 9.46 -7.60 -12.20
CA VAL A 213 9.39 -8.59 -11.13
C VAL A 213 8.33 -9.65 -11.39
N ASP A 214 7.24 -9.28 -12.08
CA ASP A 214 6.19 -10.19 -12.53
C ASP A 214 5.34 -9.56 -13.65
N GLU A 215 4.33 -10.26 -14.17
CA GLU A 215 3.45 -9.84 -15.26
C GLU A 215 2.26 -9.03 -14.68
N TRP A 216 2.21 -7.72 -14.94
CA TRP A 216 1.12 -6.86 -14.44
C TRP A 216 -0.24 -7.28 -15.03
N GLU A 217 -0.28 -7.80 -16.26
CA GLU A 217 -1.49 -8.30 -16.93
C GLU A 217 -2.14 -9.48 -16.16
N LYS A 218 -1.35 -10.15 -15.31
CA LYS A 218 -1.83 -11.21 -14.40
C LYS A 218 -2.24 -10.68 -13.02
N GLY A 219 -2.27 -9.36 -12.83
CA GLY A 219 -2.69 -8.74 -11.61
C GLY A 219 -1.57 -8.35 -10.62
N TYR A 220 -0.29 -8.55 -10.97
CA TYR A 220 0.82 -8.20 -10.08
C TYR A 220 1.14 -6.71 -10.14
N THR A 221 1.22 -6.07 -8.97
CA THR A 221 1.62 -4.67 -8.82
C THR A 221 2.54 -4.49 -7.62
N ILE A 222 3.28 -3.38 -7.54
CA ILE A 222 4.06 -3.03 -6.35
C ILE A 222 3.52 -1.72 -5.78
N THR A 223 2.81 -1.80 -4.66
CA THR A 223 2.24 -0.64 -3.94
C THR A 223 2.98 -0.33 -2.65
N SER A 224 3.80 -1.28 -2.14
CA SER A 224 4.63 -1.09 -0.94
C SER A 224 5.84 -0.22 -1.22
N ALA A 225 6.34 0.49 -0.20
CA ALA A 225 7.70 1.00 -0.24
C ALA A 225 8.67 -0.19 -0.20
N PRO A 226 9.65 -0.30 -1.12
CA PRO A 226 10.73 -1.25 -0.99
C PRO A 226 11.53 -1.01 0.30
N LEU A 227 12.22 -2.03 0.81
CA LEU A 227 13.12 -1.91 1.95
C LEU A 227 14.55 -2.22 1.52
N TYR A 228 15.48 -1.26 1.71
CA TYR A 228 16.91 -1.49 1.51
C TYR A 228 17.57 -1.96 2.79
N TYR A 229 18.26 -3.10 2.75
CA TYR A 229 19.08 -3.60 3.85
C TYR A 229 20.15 -4.58 3.32
N ASN A 230 21.40 -4.43 3.80
CA ASN A 230 22.52 -5.35 3.55
C ASN A 230 22.74 -5.65 2.06
N GLY A 231 22.81 -4.61 1.22
CA GLY A 231 23.01 -4.73 -0.21
C GLY A 231 21.85 -5.36 -1.01
N LYS A 232 20.68 -5.51 -0.37
CA LYS A 232 19.47 -6.09 -0.95
C LYS A 232 18.31 -5.10 -0.91
N VAL A 233 17.41 -5.23 -1.87
CA VAL A 233 16.11 -4.56 -1.90
C VAL A 233 15.02 -5.60 -1.75
N TYR A 234 14.21 -5.47 -0.72
CA TYR A 234 13.10 -6.38 -0.43
C TYR A 234 11.79 -5.74 -0.89
N THR A 235 10.96 -6.51 -1.57
CA THR A 235 9.60 -6.12 -1.92
C THR A 235 8.71 -7.35 -2.05
N GLY A 236 7.45 -7.18 -1.67
CA GLY A 236 6.39 -8.10 -2.04
C GLY A 236 5.59 -7.55 -3.21
N VAL A 237 4.43 -8.14 -3.47
CA VAL A 237 3.49 -7.75 -4.53
C VAL A 237 2.08 -7.62 -3.99
N ALA A 238 1.30 -6.71 -4.56
CA ALA A 238 -0.14 -6.55 -4.39
C ALA A 238 -0.90 -7.21 -5.55
N GLY A 239 -2.23 -7.31 -5.47
CA GLY A 239 -3.11 -7.84 -6.50
C GLY A 239 -3.90 -9.08 -6.06
N GLY A 240 -4.23 -9.19 -4.76
CA GLY A 240 -5.04 -10.30 -4.23
C GLY A 240 -6.31 -10.51 -5.04
N GLU A 241 -7.03 -9.44 -5.32
CA GLU A 241 -8.32 -9.38 -6.02
C GLU A 241 -8.23 -9.86 -7.49
N PHE A 242 -7.02 -9.89 -8.06
CA PHE A 242 -6.75 -10.30 -9.45
C PHE A 242 -6.26 -11.74 -9.58
N GLY A 243 -6.25 -12.49 -8.46
CA GLY A 243 -5.87 -13.90 -8.46
C GLY A 243 -4.37 -14.13 -8.70
N ILE A 244 -3.53 -13.43 -7.98
CA ILE A 244 -2.08 -13.64 -7.98
C ILE A 244 -1.67 -14.79 -7.06
N ARG A 245 -0.41 -15.21 -7.15
CA ARG A 245 0.28 -15.96 -6.12
C ARG A 245 1.22 -15.01 -5.37
N GLY A 246 0.84 -14.60 -4.16
CA GLY A 246 1.62 -13.68 -3.35
C GLY A 246 3.02 -14.19 -3.03
N TYR A 247 3.97 -13.27 -2.82
CA TYR A 247 5.34 -13.59 -2.42
C TYR A 247 6.05 -12.40 -1.77
N MET A 248 7.12 -12.69 -1.04
CA MET A 248 8.19 -11.77 -0.68
C MET A 248 9.44 -12.13 -1.44
N ALA A 249 10.19 -11.15 -1.93
CA ALA A 249 11.43 -11.37 -2.68
C ALA A 249 12.53 -10.38 -2.28
N ALA A 250 13.77 -10.78 -2.49
CA ALA A 250 14.96 -9.94 -2.37
C ALA A 250 15.68 -9.82 -3.70
N TYR A 251 16.14 -8.61 -3.99
CA TYR A 251 16.89 -8.28 -5.21
C TYR A 251 18.25 -7.68 -4.85
N ASP A 252 19.27 -7.98 -5.64
CA ASP A 252 20.58 -7.35 -5.52
C ASP A 252 20.48 -5.85 -5.79
N ALA A 253 20.88 -5.02 -4.83
CA ALA A 253 20.74 -3.57 -4.93
C ALA A 253 21.61 -2.93 -6.02
N LYS A 254 22.70 -3.60 -6.48
CA LYS A 254 23.61 -3.10 -7.52
C LYS A 254 23.13 -3.44 -8.91
N LEU A 255 22.53 -4.61 -9.09
CA LEU A 255 22.22 -5.18 -10.41
C LEU A 255 20.73 -5.43 -10.67
N GLY A 256 19.85 -5.30 -9.67
CA GLY A 256 18.43 -5.58 -9.78
C GLY A 256 18.07 -7.07 -9.94
N ARG A 257 19.04 -7.99 -9.85
CA ARG A 257 18.79 -9.43 -10.00
C ARG A 257 18.12 -10.01 -8.78
N GLN A 258 17.09 -10.84 -9.00
CA GLN A 258 16.45 -11.57 -7.91
C GLN A 258 17.47 -12.51 -7.22
N ILE A 259 17.56 -12.41 -5.89
CA ILE A 259 18.39 -13.28 -5.04
C ILE A 259 17.55 -14.48 -4.58
N TRP A 260 16.37 -14.19 -4.01
CA TRP A 260 15.40 -15.21 -3.61
C TRP A 260 13.97 -14.71 -3.76
N ARG A 261 13.02 -15.65 -3.85
CA ARG A 261 11.57 -15.41 -3.82
C ARG A 261 10.92 -16.53 -3.01
N THR A 262 10.10 -16.15 -2.03
CA THR A 262 9.34 -17.09 -1.20
C THR A 262 7.86 -16.80 -1.37
N TYR A 263 7.14 -17.79 -1.92
CA TYR A 263 5.71 -17.68 -2.12
C TYR A 263 4.94 -17.82 -0.80
N THR A 264 3.90 -17.04 -0.64
CA THR A 264 2.98 -17.09 0.51
C THR A 264 1.93 -18.19 0.37
N LEU A 265 1.72 -18.71 -0.84
CA LEU A 265 0.85 -19.85 -1.10
C LEU A 265 1.68 -21.10 -1.36
N PRO A 266 1.56 -22.16 -0.51
CA PRO A 266 2.34 -23.37 -0.64
C PRO A 266 1.89 -24.20 -1.85
N ALA A 267 2.85 -24.66 -2.67
CA ALA A 267 2.57 -25.61 -3.72
C ALA A 267 2.26 -27.01 -3.13
N PRO A 268 1.61 -27.89 -3.88
CA PRO A 268 1.33 -29.26 -3.41
C PRO A 268 2.59 -29.98 -2.92
N GLY A 269 2.59 -30.41 -1.67
CA GLY A 269 3.71 -31.04 -0.98
C GLY A 269 4.58 -30.11 -0.14
N ASP A 270 4.43 -28.80 -0.29
CA ASP A 270 5.07 -27.82 0.59
C ASP A 270 4.37 -27.78 1.97
N ARG A 271 5.09 -27.28 2.99
CA ARG A 271 4.54 -27.02 4.32
C ARG A 271 3.33 -26.07 4.21
N GLY A 272 2.18 -26.43 4.82
CA GLY A 272 0.94 -25.66 4.79
C GLY A 272 0.01 -26.05 3.64
N SER A 273 0.46 -26.83 2.65
CA SER A 273 -0.39 -27.26 1.53
C SER A 273 -1.57 -28.16 1.95
N GLU A 274 -1.47 -28.82 3.11
CA GLU A 274 -2.54 -29.60 3.72
C GLU A 274 -3.74 -28.74 4.17
N THR A 275 -3.59 -27.43 4.26
CA THR A 275 -4.65 -26.47 4.60
C THR A 275 -5.44 -26.00 3.39
N TRP A 276 -5.11 -26.50 2.20
CA TRP A 276 -5.81 -26.24 0.93
C TRP A 276 -6.40 -27.54 0.39
N PRO A 277 -7.47 -27.49 -0.42
CA PRO A 277 -7.99 -28.70 -1.06
C PRO A 277 -6.93 -29.34 -1.96
N LYS A 278 -6.78 -30.66 -1.87
CA LYS A 278 -5.69 -31.41 -2.58
C LYS A 278 -5.71 -31.23 -4.09
N ASP A 279 -6.92 -31.12 -4.67
CA ASP A 279 -7.11 -31.00 -6.11
C ASP A 279 -7.29 -29.54 -6.56
N SER A 280 -7.12 -28.58 -5.65
CA SER A 280 -7.25 -27.15 -5.94
C SER A 280 -6.01 -26.61 -6.64
N ARG A 281 -6.22 -25.73 -7.60
CA ARG A 281 -5.16 -24.85 -8.15
C ARG A 281 -5.04 -23.52 -7.40
N GLY A 282 -5.72 -23.36 -6.25
CA GLY A 282 -5.67 -22.17 -5.44
C GLY A 282 -4.27 -21.70 -5.04
N TRP A 283 -3.30 -22.62 -4.95
CA TRP A 283 -1.90 -22.26 -4.73
C TRP A 283 -1.27 -21.42 -5.86
N LEU A 284 -1.88 -21.34 -7.05
CA LEU A 284 -1.43 -20.51 -8.18
C LEU A 284 -2.06 -19.13 -8.18
N THR A 285 -3.30 -19.02 -7.72
CA THR A 285 -4.14 -17.83 -7.89
C THR A 285 -4.90 -17.45 -6.63
N GLY A 286 -4.56 -18.02 -5.48
CA GLY A 286 -5.30 -17.86 -4.23
C GLY A 286 -4.98 -16.62 -3.41
N GLY A 287 -4.33 -15.62 -3.98
CA GLY A 287 -4.08 -14.34 -3.33
C GLY A 287 -2.87 -14.34 -2.38
N ALA A 288 -3.09 -14.04 -1.11
CA ALA A 288 -2.10 -13.86 -0.05
C ALA A 288 -0.96 -12.90 -0.44
N PRO A 289 -1.27 -11.70 -0.96
CA PRO A 289 -0.28 -10.70 -1.37
C PRO A 289 0.58 -10.23 -0.20
N VAL A 290 1.75 -9.66 -0.49
CA VAL A 290 2.58 -8.94 0.49
C VAL A 290 2.69 -7.49 0.01
N TRP A 291 1.74 -6.68 0.41
CA TRP A 291 1.56 -5.33 -0.10
C TRP A 291 1.93 -4.23 0.90
N GLN A 292 2.59 -4.61 2.01
CA GLN A 292 3.12 -3.71 3.02
C GLN A 292 4.65 -3.79 3.09
N THR A 293 5.27 -2.70 3.59
CA THR A 293 6.71 -2.67 3.82
C THR A 293 7.10 -3.61 4.97
N PRO A 294 8.04 -4.54 4.77
CA PRO A 294 8.48 -5.46 5.81
C PRO A 294 9.29 -4.77 6.90
N ALA A 295 9.47 -5.45 8.03
CA ALA A 295 10.44 -5.12 9.07
C ALA A 295 11.60 -6.12 9.09
N VAL A 296 12.79 -5.71 9.58
CA VAL A 296 13.95 -6.61 9.72
C VAL A 296 14.54 -6.48 11.11
N ASP A 297 14.84 -7.62 11.74
CA ASP A 297 15.72 -7.71 12.89
C ASP A 297 17.10 -8.22 12.45
N PRO A 298 18.10 -7.35 12.32
CA PRO A 298 19.44 -7.75 11.91
C PRO A 298 20.14 -8.70 12.87
N GLU A 299 19.82 -8.63 14.17
CA GLU A 299 20.41 -9.49 15.20
C GLU A 299 19.93 -10.95 15.04
N LEU A 300 18.65 -11.13 14.64
CA LEU A 300 18.07 -12.43 14.37
C LEU A 300 18.23 -12.88 12.90
N GLY A 301 18.72 -11.99 12.01
CA GLY A 301 18.79 -12.23 10.58
C GLY A 301 17.42 -12.54 9.98
N THR A 302 16.38 -11.83 10.42
CA THR A 302 14.99 -12.20 10.11
C THR A 302 14.23 -11.01 9.51
N ILE A 303 13.52 -11.28 8.42
CA ILE A 303 12.54 -10.37 7.82
C ILE A 303 11.13 -10.80 8.22
N TYR A 304 10.29 -9.83 8.59
CA TYR A 304 8.91 -10.02 9.03
C TYR A 304 7.97 -9.19 8.16
N PHE A 305 6.84 -9.78 7.81
CA PHE A 305 5.80 -9.13 7.02
C PHE A 305 4.45 -9.79 7.30
N ALA A 306 3.38 -9.07 6.95
CA ALA A 306 2.04 -9.64 6.93
C ALA A 306 1.65 -10.04 5.51
N THR A 307 0.85 -11.08 5.37
CA THR A 307 0.25 -11.53 4.11
C THR A 307 -1.21 -11.10 4.07
N GLY A 308 -1.67 -10.71 2.89
CA GLY A 308 -3.06 -10.31 2.68
C GLY A 308 -4.03 -11.48 2.57
N ASN A 309 -5.24 -11.12 2.21
CA ASN A 309 -6.40 -11.99 2.03
C ASN A 309 -6.22 -13.08 0.97
N THR A 310 -7.07 -14.08 1.04
CA THR A 310 -7.22 -15.09 -0.01
C THR A 310 -7.94 -14.54 -1.24
N ALA A 311 -7.75 -15.16 -2.40
CA ALA A 311 -8.58 -14.94 -3.59
C ALA A 311 -9.43 -16.19 -3.90
N PRO A 312 -10.73 -16.01 -4.22
CA PRO A 312 -11.51 -14.77 -4.10
C PRO A 312 -11.70 -14.34 -2.64
N ASP A 313 -11.75 -13.04 -2.37
CA ASP A 313 -11.77 -12.46 -1.01
C ASP A 313 -12.99 -12.92 -0.21
N LEU A 314 -14.16 -12.90 -0.87
CA LEU A 314 -15.48 -13.07 -0.25
C LEU A 314 -16.15 -14.41 -0.57
N ASP A 315 -15.44 -15.36 -1.19
CA ASP A 315 -15.95 -16.70 -1.50
C ASP A 315 -14.96 -17.80 -1.10
N GLY A 316 -15.28 -18.50 -0.02
CA GLY A 316 -14.51 -19.63 0.49
C GLY A 316 -14.98 -21.02 0.00
N SER A 317 -16.04 -21.07 -0.83
CA SER A 317 -16.71 -22.33 -1.19
C SER A 317 -15.80 -23.36 -1.84
N ASN A 318 -14.80 -22.93 -2.58
CA ASN A 318 -13.88 -23.77 -3.35
C ASN A 318 -12.50 -24.00 -2.68
N ARG A 319 -12.25 -23.40 -1.49
CA ARG A 319 -10.94 -23.43 -0.83
C ARG A 319 -10.97 -23.93 0.62
N LYS A 320 -11.76 -24.99 0.89
CA LYS A 320 -11.88 -25.58 2.23
C LYS A 320 -10.53 -25.77 2.92
N GLY A 321 -10.45 -25.37 4.20
CA GLY A 321 -9.26 -25.42 5.06
C GLY A 321 -8.89 -24.02 5.54
N ASN A 322 -7.83 -23.89 6.33
CA ASN A 322 -7.41 -22.60 6.90
C ASN A 322 -6.66 -21.70 5.90
N ASN A 323 -6.28 -22.22 4.76
CA ASN A 323 -5.63 -21.51 3.64
C ASN A 323 -4.30 -20.80 3.99
N LEU A 324 -3.37 -21.54 4.63
CA LEU A 324 -2.03 -21.03 4.93
C LEU A 324 -1.30 -20.64 3.61
N TYR A 325 -0.54 -19.54 3.58
CA TYR A 325 -0.28 -18.58 4.64
C TYR A 325 -0.97 -17.24 4.34
N SER A 326 -2.25 -17.23 3.90
CA SER A 326 -3.01 -15.97 3.88
C SER A 326 -3.21 -15.45 5.31
N ASP A 327 -3.49 -14.17 5.43
CA ASP A 327 -3.92 -13.53 6.68
C ASP A 327 -2.98 -13.80 7.86
N SER A 328 -1.66 -13.78 7.59
CA SER A 328 -0.64 -14.25 8.53
C SER A 328 0.49 -13.26 8.69
N VAL A 329 1.06 -13.20 9.89
CA VAL A 329 2.40 -12.67 10.11
C VAL A 329 3.39 -13.78 9.78
N MET A 330 4.35 -13.51 8.90
CA MET A 330 5.40 -14.45 8.48
C MET A 330 6.79 -13.93 8.85
N ALA A 331 7.68 -14.87 9.20
CA ALA A 331 9.09 -14.63 9.44
C ALA A 331 9.92 -15.53 8.54
N LEU A 332 10.82 -14.91 7.79
CA LEU A 332 11.77 -15.60 6.91
C LEU A 332 13.21 -15.22 7.30
N ASP A 333 14.15 -16.03 6.92
CA ASP A 333 15.57 -15.64 6.92
C ASP A 333 15.78 -14.53 5.89
N ALA A 334 16.36 -13.40 6.31
CA ALA A 334 16.50 -12.24 5.44
C ALA A 334 17.50 -12.46 4.29
N ASP A 335 18.48 -13.34 4.46
CA ASP A 335 19.49 -13.58 3.43
C ASP A 335 19.06 -14.62 2.40
N THR A 336 18.31 -15.63 2.83
CA THR A 336 17.97 -16.82 1.98
C THR A 336 16.50 -16.91 1.61
N GLY A 337 15.60 -16.20 2.32
CA GLY A 337 14.16 -16.33 2.17
C GLY A 337 13.58 -17.61 2.78
N GLU A 338 14.39 -18.40 3.53
CA GLU A 338 13.92 -19.61 4.18
C GLU A 338 12.91 -19.32 5.28
N TYR A 339 11.85 -20.14 5.34
CA TYR A 339 10.80 -20.04 6.35
C TYR A 339 11.35 -20.29 7.76
N LYS A 340 10.98 -19.38 8.71
CA LYS A 340 11.26 -19.55 10.14
C LYS A 340 10.00 -19.88 10.95
N TRP A 341 8.98 -19.02 10.89
CA TRP A 341 7.69 -19.22 11.55
C TRP A 341 6.59 -18.37 10.94
N HIS A 342 5.35 -18.65 11.31
CA HIS A 342 4.18 -17.82 11.00
C HIS A 342 3.20 -17.84 12.16
N PHE A 343 2.31 -16.85 12.16
CA PHE A 343 1.10 -16.82 12.99
C PHE A 343 -0.05 -16.36 12.10
N GLN A 344 -1.09 -17.20 11.94
CA GLN A 344 -2.26 -16.86 11.14
C GLN A 344 -3.29 -16.13 12.02
N GLU A 345 -3.67 -14.91 11.65
CA GLU A 345 -4.61 -14.07 12.37
C GLU A 345 -6.06 -14.40 12.05
N ILE A 346 -6.32 -14.91 10.84
CA ILE A 346 -7.67 -15.28 10.40
C ILE A 346 -7.61 -16.60 9.64
N HIS A 347 -8.37 -17.58 10.12
CA HIS A 347 -8.53 -18.86 9.45
C HIS A 347 -9.63 -18.78 8.39
N HIS A 348 -9.29 -19.15 7.14
CA HIS A 348 -10.28 -19.20 6.05
C HIS A 348 -11.04 -17.87 5.90
N ASP A 349 -10.33 -16.80 5.63
CA ASP A 349 -10.93 -15.48 5.49
C ASP A 349 -11.92 -15.42 4.32
N ILE A 350 -13.14 -14.94 4.59
CA ILE A 350 -14.21 -14.66 3.64
C ILE A 350 -14.76 -13.24 3.80
N TRP A 351 -14.06 -12.39 4.55
CA TRP A 351 -14.51 -11.06 4.93
C TRP A 351 -13.57 -9.95 4.48
N ASP A 352 -12.43 -10.30 3.88
CA ASP A 352 -11.34 -9.37 3.57
C ASP A 352 -10.83 -8.66 4.84
N LEU A 353 -10.49 -9.44 5.88
CA LEU A 353 -10.04 -8.94 7.18
C LEU A 353 -8.52 -9.09 7.38
N ASP A 354 -7.76 -9.05 6.32
CA ASP A 354 -6.32 -9.28 6.32
C ASP A 354 -5.53 -8.35 7.27
N PRO A 355 -4.33 -8.77 7.74
CA PRO A 355 -3.43 -7.96 8.56
C PRO A 355 -2.74 -6.87 7.73
N ALA A 356 -3.52 -5.84 7.39
CA ALA A 356 -3.17 -4.79 6.43
C ALA A 356 -2.11 -3.78 6.93
N ASN A 357 -1.85 -3.71 8.23
CA ASN A 357 -0.91 -2.74 8.83
C ASN A 357 0.53 -3.28 8.79
N PRO A 358 1.55 -2.47 8.52
CA PRO A 358 2.94 -2.90 8.67
C PRO A 358 3.23 -3.43 10.06
N VAL A 359 3.94 -4.55 10.15
CA VAL A 359 4.40 -5.10 11.42
C VAL A 359 5.38 -4.15 12.11
N VAL A 360 5.30 -4.04 13.44
CA VAL A 360 6.17 -3.19 14.26
C VAL A 360 6.97 -4.05 15.23
N LEU A 361 8.30 -3.98 15.17
CA LEU A 361 9.18 -4.68 16.10
C LEU A 361 9.50 -3.77 17.30
N PHE A 362 9.54 -4.37 18.49
CA PHE A 362 9.84 -3.64 19.72
C PHE A 362 10.55 -4.53 20.73
N ASP A 363 11.29 -3.90 21.64
CA ASP A 363 11.87 -4.53 22.82
C ASP A 363 11.24 -3.93 24.07
N VAL A 364 10.78 -4.79 24.97
CA VAL A 364 10.10 -4.36 26.19
C VAL A 364 10.41 -5.28 27.37
N LYS A 365 10.48 -4.72 28.57
CA LYS A 365 10.65 -5.51 29.79
C LYS A 365 9.30 -6.02 30.28
N MET A 366 9.08 -7.35 30.20
CA MET A 366 7.90 -8.05 30.71
C MET A 366 8.36 -9.12 31.71
N ASP A 367 7.72 -9.22 32.90
CA ASP A 367 8.02 -10.19 33.94
C ASP A 367 9.51 -10.25 34.32
N GLY A 368 10.15 -9.08 34.33
CA GLY A 368 11.57 -8.94 34.69
C GLY A 368 12.55 -9.29 33.55
N LYS A 369 12.10 -9.77 32.41
CA LYS A 369 12.92 -10.15 31.24
C LYS A 369 12.70 -9.21 30.07
N MET A 370 13.77 -8.93 29.31
CA MET A 370 13.62 -8.29 28.00
C MET A 370 12.98 -9.28 27.03
N ARG A 371 11.92 -8.83 26.33
CA ARG A 371 11.23 -9.57 25.30
C ARG A 371 11.42 -8.88 23.96
N LYS A 372 11.71 -9.66 22.96
CA LYS A 372 11.73 -9.23 21.56
C LYS A 372 10.33 -9.43 20.99
N GLY A 373 9.55 -8.34 20.92
CA GLY A 373 8.17 -8.38 20.48
C GLY A 373 7.98 -7.98 19.03
N ILE A 374 6.88 -8.45 18.45
CA ILE A 374 6.29 -7.96 17.21
C ILE A 374 4.82 -7.68 17.48
N ALA A 375 4.34 -6.50 17.08
CA ALA A 375 2.95 -6.11 17.13
C ALA A 375 2.41 -5.93 15.71
N GLN A 376 1.24 -6.49 15.46
CA GLN A 376 0.49 -6.33 14.22
C GLN A 376 -0.95 -5.91 14.54
N ALA A 377 -1.40 -4.79 13.94
CA ALA A 377 -2.77 -4.34 13.99
C ALA A 377 -3.41 -4.57 12.62
N GLY A 378 -4.49 -5.34 12.58
CA GLY A 378 -5.13 -5.73 11.32
C GLY A 378 -6.56 -5.21 11.18
N LYS A 379 -7.18 -5.58 10.08
CA LYS A 379 -8.59 -5.30 9.80
C LYS A 379 -9.54 -5.87 10.85
N THR A 380 -9.09 -6.88 11.62
CA THR A 380 -9.84 -7.43 12.75
C THR A 380 -10.12 -6.43 13.87
N GLY A 381 -9.37 -5.34 13.98
CA GLY A 381 -9.55 -4.34 15.06
C GLY A 381 -8.93 -4.74 16.40
N TRP A 382 -8.07 -5.75 16.41
CA TRP A 382 -7.19 -6.12 17.52
C TRP A 382 -5.73 -5.89 17.20
N VAL A 383 -4.89 -5.92 18.23
CA VAL A 383 -3.43 -5.98 18.10
C VAL A 383 -2.97 -7.37 18.52
N TYR A 384 -2.29 -8.08 17.63
CA TYR A 384 -1.62 -9.35 17.90
C TYR A 384 -0.19 -9.06 18.36
N ILE A 385 0.18 -9.54 19.54
CA ILE A 385 1.49 -9.26 20.16
C ILE A 385 2.21 -10.58 20.39
N LEU A 386 3.26 -10.82 19.59
CA LEU A 386 3.96 -12.09 19.53
C LEU A 386 5.45 -11.91 19.92
N ASP A 387 6.09 -12.98 20.34
CA ASP A 387 7.55 -13.07 20.43
C ASP A 387 8.11 -13.22 19.01
N ARG A 388 8.89 -12.21 18.55
CA ARG A 388 9.40 -12.22 17.18
C ARG A 388 10.46 -13.28 16.90
N THR A 389 10.96 -13.96 17.95
CA THR A 389 11.92 -15.07 17.79
C THR A 389 11.23 -16.39 17.44
N THR A 390 9.98 -16.57 17.87
CA THR A 390 9.27 -17.85 17.76
C THR A 390 7.91 -17.79 17.10
N GLY A 391 7.29 -16.60 17.05
CA GLY A 391 5.89 -16.41 16.62
C GLY A 391 4.86 -16.74 17.71
N GLU A 392 5.29 -17.16 18.88
CA GLU A 392 4.37 -17.47 19.98
C GLU A 392 3.81 -16.18 20.61
N PRO A 393 2.54 -16.20 21.08
CA PRO A 393 1.95 -15.04 21.72
C PRO A 393 2.69 -14.60 22.99
N LEU A 394 3.12 -13.32 23.05
CA LEU A 394 3.60 -12.69 24.30
C LEU A 394 2.45 -12.33 25.23
N ILE A 395 1.31 -11.95 24.64
CA ILE A 395 0.02 -11.80 25.33
C ILE A 395 -0.90 -12.86 24.75
N GLY A 396 -1.63 -13.57 25.61
CA GLY A 396 -2.40 -14.74 25.22
C GLY A 396 -3.34 -14.48 24.04
N ILE A 397 -3.52 -15.50 23.22
CA ILE A 397 -4.48 -15.55 22.13
C ILE A 397 -5.30 -16.84 22.33
N GLU A 398 -6.62 -16.72 22.28
CA GLU A 398 -7.56 -17.84 22.52
C GLU A 398 -8.28 -18.23 21.23
N GLU A 399 -8.17 -19.50 20.87
CA GLU A 399 -9.01 -20.08 19.82
C GLU A 399 -10.46 -20.20 20.30
N LYS A 400 -11.38 -19.44 19.69
CA LYS A 400 -12.81 -19.45 20.05
C LYS A 400 -13.68 -19.95 18.91
N PRO A 401 -14.74 -20.73 19.23
CA PRO A 401 -15.73 -21.12 18.23
C PRO A 401 -16.43 -19.90 17.62
N VAL A 402 -16.65 -19.95 16.30
CA VAL A 402 -17.34 -18.91 15.54
C VAL A 402 -18.50 -19.50 14.73
N PRO A 403 -19.48 -18.67 14.28
CA PRO A 403 -20.56 -19.14 13.44
C PRO A 403 -20.06 -19.82 12.16
N GLN A 404 -20.71 -20.90 11.74
CA GLN A 404 -20.29 -21.72 10.62
C GLN A 404 -21.20 -21.54 9.41
N SER A 405 -20.62 -21.66 8.21
CA SER A 405 -21.32 -21.81 6.94
C SER A 405 -20.78 -23.02 6.18
N GLU A 406 -21.64 -24.01 5.93
CA GLU A 406 -21.27 -25.15 5.10
C GLU A 406 -21.02 -24.75 3.63
N LYS A 407 -21.72 -23.71 3.15
CA LYS A 407 -21.54 -23.17 1.80
C LYS A 407 -20.18 -22.52 1.64
N GLN A 408 -19.78 -21.66 2.59
CA GLN A 408 -18.49 -20.96 2.60
C GLN A 408 -17.32 -21.83 3.13
N LYS A 409 -17.59 -23.03 3.65
CA LYS A 409 -16.56 -23.93 4.22
C LYS A 409 -15.74 -23.32 5.36
N THR A 410 -16.34 -22.43 6.15
CA THR A 410 -15.69 -21.64 7.20
C THR A 410 -14.95 -22.49 8.22
N SER A 411 -13.86 -21.94 8.81
CA SER A 411 -13.13 -22.56 9.91
C SER A 411 -13.98 -22.60 11.20
N PRO A 412 -13.88 -23.67 12.02
CA PRO A 412 -14.69 -23.80 13.23
C PRO A 412 -14.32 -22.82 14.33
N THR A 413 -13.09 -22.32 14.35
CA THR A 413 -12.56 -21.40 15.35
C THR A 413 -11.81 -20.26 14.69
N GLN A 414 -11.59 -19.20 15.47
CA GLN A 414 -10.73 -18.06 15.11
C GLN A 414 -9.90 -17.63 16.32
N PRO A 415 -8.71 -17.04 16.10
CA PRO A 415 -7.84 -16.55 17.18
C PRO A 415 -8.28 -15.18 17.69
N PHE A 416 -8.56 -15.10 18.99
CA PHE A 416 -8.98 -13.88 19.67
C PHE A 416 -7.88 -13.43 20.66
N PRO A 417 -7.21 -12.30 20.40
CA PRO A 417 -6.21 -11.78 21.34
C PRO A 417 -6.83 -11.40 22.69
N ILE A 418 -6.10 -11.68 23.77
CA ILE A 418 -6.42 -11.14 25.08
C ILE A 418 -6.03 -9.67 25.10
N GLY A 419 -7.00 -8.80 25.44
CA GLY A 419 -6.81 -7.37 25.41
C GLY A 419 -8.10 -6.65 25.07
N ASP A 420 -8.00 -5.42 24.61
CA ASP A 420 -9.14 -4.63 24.16
C ASP A 420 -9.11 -4.52 22.63
N ALA A 421 -10.25 -4.73 21.98
CA ALA A 421 -10.39 -4.33 20.59
C ALA A 421 -10.44 -2.80 20.51
N PHE A 422 -9.70 -2.22 19.55
CA PHE A 422 -9.68 -0.76 19.40
C PHE A 422 -10.82 -0.21 18.54
N VAL A 423 -11.68 -1.10 17.99
CA VAL A 423 -12.94 -0.79 17.32
C VAL A 423 -14.01 -1.80 17.70
N PRO A 424 -15.32 -1.46 17.59
CA PRO A 424 -16.42 -2.38 17.88
C PRO A 424 -16.38 -3.64 17.02
N GLN A 425 -16.68 -4.80 17.63
CA GLN A 425 -16.61 -6.12 17.02
C GLN A 425 -17.99 -6.69 16.65
N THR A 426 -19.05 -5.94 16.88
CA THR A 426 -20.44 -6.42 16.74
C THR A 426 -21.35 -5.27 16.39
N VAL A 427 -22.32 -5.52 15.50
CA VAL A 427 -23.47 -4.64 15.28
C VAL A 427 -24.56 -5.03 16.27
N THR A 428 -24.90 -4.10 17.16
CA THR A 428 -25.88 -4.32 18.21
C THR A 428 -27.28 -3.82 17.83
N LYS A 429 -28.30 -4.24 18.58
CA LYS A 429 -29.67 -3.68 18.43
C LYS A 429 -29.74 -2.19 18.76
N GLU A 430 -28.82 -1.68 19.58
CA GLU A 430 -28.69 -0.26 19.89
C GLU A 430 -28.15 0.49 18.69
N ASP A 431 -27.11 -0.04 18.00
CA ASP A 431 -26.58 0.50 16.77
C ASP A 431 -27.67 0.62 15.69
N VAL A 432 -28.51 -0.43 15.53
CA VAL A 432 -29.62 -0.39 14.58
C VAL A 432 -30.59 0.77 14.86
N LYS A 433 -30.90 1.04 16.13
CA LYS A 433 -31.81 2.12 16.49
C LYS A 433 -31.20 3.51 16.31
N LYS A 434 -29.91 3.62 16.57
CA LYS A 434 -29.21 4.90 16.65
C LYS A 434 -28.60 5.33 15.32
N ASP A 435 -27.94 4.40 14.62
CA ASP A 435 -27.01 4.69 13.54
C ASP A 435 -27.48 4.18 12.18
N LEU A 436 -28.43 3.23 12.11
CA LEU A 436 -28.89 2.67 10.84
C LEU A 436 -30.21 3.29 10.37
N PRO A 437 -30.52 3.22 9.06
CA PRO A 437 -31.76 3.74 8.50
C PRO A 437 -33.00 3.18 9.22
N LYS A 438 -34.06 3.97 9.33
CA LYS A 438 -35.32 3.55 10.02
C LYS A 438 -36.00 2.34 9.38
N ASP A 439 -35.79 2.14 8.10
CA ASP A 439 -36.32 1.02 7.30
C ASP A 439 -35.31 -0.15 7.21
N PHE A 440 -34.17 -0.08 7.93
CA PHE A 440 -33.19 -1.16 7.98
C PHE A 440 -33.87 -2.47 8.48
N ASN A 441 -33.82 -3.50 7.63
CA ASN A 441 -34.36 -4.83 7.89
C ASN A 441 -33.32 -5.95 7.64
N GLY A 442 -32.04 -5.59 7.47
CA GLY A 442 -30.96 -6.52 7.27
C GLY A 442 -30.66 -7.38 8.50
N LYS A 443 -29.99 -8.51 8.29
CA LYS A 443 -29.38 -9.30 9.36
C LYS A 443 -28.19 -8.57 9.92
N ILE A 444 -28.02 -8.57 11.24
CA ILE A 444 -26.82 -8.03 11.92
C ILE A 444 -25.94 -9.16 12.44
N GLY A 445 -24.63 -8.94 12.50
CA GLY A 445 -23.65 -9.90 12.98
C GLY A 445 -22.50 -9.26 13.75
N SER A 446 -21.63 -10.13 14.22
CA SER A 446 -20.32 -9.80 14.79
C SER A 446 -19.23 -10.09 13.77
N ILE A 447 -18.01 -9.72 14.08
CA ILE A 447 -16.83 -10.21 13.36
C ILE A 447 -16.93 -11.74 13.17
N PHE A 448 -16.48 -12.26 12.05
CA PHE A 448 -16.54 -13.67 11.66
C PHE A 448 -17.97 -14.25 11.50
N THR A 449 -19.01 -13.40 11.36
CA THR A 449 -20.35 -13.89 11.00
C THR A 449 -20.38 -14.16 9.48
N PRO A 450 -20.59 -15.41 9.04
CA PRO A 450 -20.63 -15.73 7.61
C PRO A 450 -21.92 -15.24 6.97
N PHE A 451 -21.86 -15.00 5.68
CA PHE A 451 -22.96 -14.55 4.84
C PHE A 451 -23.13 -15.49 3.64
N TRP A 452 -24.33 -15.57 3.06
CA TRP A 452 -24.64 -16.27 1.81
C TRP A 452 -26.04 -15.86 1.29
N ASP A 453 -27.10 -16.52 1.76
CA ASP A 453 -28.46 -16.34 1.21
C ASP A 453 -29.07 -14.95 1.49
N LYS A 454 -28.58 -14.24 2.49
CA LYS A 454 -29.09 -12.92 2.90
C LYS A 454 -27.95 -12.00 3.30
N PRO A 455 -28.04 -10.71 2.98
CA PRO A 455 -27.06 -9.74 3.42
C PRO A 455 -26.91 -9.72 4.95
N VAL A 456 -25.66 -9.62 5.41
CA VAL A 456 -25.30 -9.54 6.83
C VAL A 456 -24.48 -8.27 7.06
N THR A 457 -24.97 -7.39 7.93
CA THR A 457 -24.25 -6.19 8.35
C THR A 457 -23.38 -6.49 9.54
N VAL A 458 -22.09 -6.21 9.45
CA VAL A 458 -21.08 -6.52 10.46
C VAL A 458 -20.19 -5.32 10.81
N LYS A 459 -19.43 -5.48 11.87
CA LYS A 459 -18.24 -4.71 12.29
C LYS A 459 -17.18 -5.69 12.79
N PRO A 460 -15.87 -5.40 12.53
CA PRO A 460 -15.35 -4.39 11.60
C PRO A 460 -15.79 -4.64 10.16
N SER A 461 -15.64 -3.63 9.31
CA SER A 461 -15.92 -3.67 7.87
C SER A 461 -14.71 -4.22 7.08
N PRO A 462 -14.80 -4.43 5.76
CA PRO A 462 -13.64 -4.77 4.93
C PRO A 462 -12.62 -3.62 4.81
N GLN A 463 -12.99 -2.36 5.09
CA GLN A 463 -12.00 -1.31 5.31
C GLN A 463 -11.16 -1.55 6.57
N GLY A 464 -11.64 -2.43 7.45
CA GLY A 464 -10.95 -2.93 8.61
C GLY A 464 -10.99 -2.05 9.84
N GLY A 465 -10.67 -2.63 10.98
CA GLY A 465 -10.37 -1.92 12.20
C GLY A 465 -9.13 -1.04 11.99
N ALA A 466 -7.99 -1.60 11.60
CA ALA A 466 -6.87 -0.86 11.01
C ALA A 466 -6.70 -1.30 9.56
N ASN A 467 -6.12 -0.43 8.73
CA ASN A 467 -5.78 -0.72 7.35
C ASN A 467 -4.28 -0.40 7.11
N TRP A 468 -3.89 -0.10 5.86
CA TRP A 468 -2.52 0.21 5.47
C TRP A 468 -1.81 1.32 6.29
N PRO A 469 -2.49 2.34 6.85
CA PRO A 469 -1.82 3.43 7.55
C PRO A 469 -0.99 2.92 8.74
N PRO A 470 0.33 3.17 8.76
CA PRO A 470 1.22 2.53 9.73
C PRO A 470 0.98 3.01 11.15
N SER A 471 0.98 2.06 12.07
CA SER A 471 1.00 2.25 13.52
C SER A 471 2.38 2.69 14.02
N ALA A 472 2.47 3.09 15.30
CA ALA A 472 3.73 3.49 15.91
C ALA A 472 3.89 2.91 17.33
N TYR A 473 5.14 2.64 17.72
CA TYR A 473 5.50 2.25 19.08
C TYR A 473 6.44 3.28 19.71
N ASN A 474 6.12 3.76 20.90
CA ASN A 474 6.99 4.68 21.64
C ASN A 474 7.63 3.97 22.83
N PRO A 475 8.96 3.78 22.83
CA PRO A 475 9.66 3.09 23.91
C PRO A 475 9.66 3.84 25.25
N ASN A 476 9.41 5.17 25.25
CA ASN A 476 9.36 5.95 26.50
C ASN A 476 8.02 5.82 27.22
N THR A 477 6.93 5.66 26.46
CA THR A 477 5.59 5.46 27.05
C THR A 477 5.21 3.99 27.11
N GLU A 478 5.95 3.12 26.40
CA GLU A 478 5.64 1.70 26.17
C GLU A 478 4.23 1.48 25.62
N MET A 479 3.75 2.46 24.80
CA MET A 479 2.44 2.42 24.16
C MET A 479 2.57 2.17 22.66
N PHE A 480 1.63 1.39 22.17
CA PHE A 480 1.36 1.19 20.73
C PHE A 480 0.21 2.09 20.32
N TYR A 481 0.40 2.87 19.26
CA TYR A 481 -0.59 3.81 18.73
C TYR A 481 -1.11 3.31 17.40
N VAL A 482 -2.44 3.26 17.27
CA VAL A 482 -3.12 2.74 16.08
C VAL A 482 -4.32 3.63 15.71
N LEU A 483 -4.55 3.78 14.41
CA LEU A 483 -5.76 4.35 13.85
C LEU A 483 -6.76 3.24 13.57
N GLY A 484 -8.04 3.49 13.89
CA GLY A 484 -9.10 2.51 13.68
C GLY A 484 -10.30 3.10 12.96
N ASN A 485 -11.07 2.24 12.28
CA ASN A 485 -12.31 2.59 11.57
C ASN A 485 -13.51 1.85 12.15
N ASP A 486 -14.56 2.60 12.43
CA ASP A 486 -15.85 2.10 12.92
C ASP A 486 -16.95 2.52 11.94
N ASN A 487 -17.23 1.65 10.98
CA ASN A 487 -18.26 1.81 9.96
C ASN A 487 -19.03 0.50 9.73
N TYR A 488 -20.19 0.62 9.08
CA TYR A 488 -21.11 -0.49 8.85
C TYR A 488 -21.05 -0.92 7.40
N PHE A 489 -20.76 -2.20 7.17
CA PHE A 489 -20.85 -2.81 5.84
C PHE A 489 -21.73 -4.04 5.84
N ALA A 490 -22.43 -4.24 4.73
CA ALA A 490 -23.22 -5.43 4.47
C ALA A 490 -22.51 -6.30 3.44
N TYR A 491 -22.35 -7.57 3.77
CA TYR A 491 -21.88 -8.60 2.84
C TYR A 491 -23.07 -9.38 2.26
N ALA A 492 -23.03 -9.65 0.98
CA ALA A 492 -24.01 -10.49 0.29
C ALA A 492 -23.32 -11.33 -0.78
N HIS A 493 -23.77 -12.55 -0.98
CA HIS A 493 -23.21 -13.43 -2.01
C HIS A 493 -23.92 -13.20 -3.35
N TYR A 494 -23.18 -13.20 -4.45
CA TYR A 494 -23.74 -13.34 -5.79
C TYR A 494 -24.37 -14.74 -5.96
N GLY A 495 -25.32 -14.91 -6.86
CA GLY A 495 -25.87 -16.24 -7.17
C GLY A 495 -24.81 -17.19 -7.72
N GLU A 496 -25.13 -18.49 -7.74
CA GLU A 496 -24.21 -19.56 -8.23
C GLU A 496 -23.78 -19.34 -9.69
N GLU A 497 -24.56 -18.62 -10.50
CA GLU A 497 -24.30 -18.34 -11.92
C GLU A 497 -23.11 -17.38 -12.14
N GLU A 498 -22.68 -16.63 -11.12
CA GLU A 498 -21.56 -15.67 -11.22
C GLU A 498 -20.23 -16.24 -10.77
N GLN A 499 -20.19 -17.41 -10.12
CA GLN A 499 -18.96 -18.05 -9.64
C GLN A 499 -18.04 -18.57 -10.77
N GLU A 500 -18.53 -18.71 -11.99
CA GLU A 500 -17.77 -19.22 -13.13
C GLU A 500 -16.89 -18.14 -13.82
N LYS A 501 -16.92 -16.90 -13.34
CA LYS A 501 -16.28 -15.76 -14.03
C LYS A 501 -14.86 -15.43 -13.60
N PHE A 502 -14.23 -16.26 -12.73
CA PHE A 502 -12.84 -16.00 -12.33
C PHE A 502 -11.88 -16.14 -13.51
N GLU A 503 -11.17 -15.07 -13.81
CA GLU A 503 -10.09 -14.99 -14.77
C GLU A 503 -8.89 -14.27 -14.12
N GLN A 504 -7.71 -14.88 -14.15
CA GLN A 504 -6.50 -14.25 -13.61
C GLN A 504 -6.21 -12.93 -14.34
N GLY A 505 -5.87 -11.88 -13.59
CA GLY A 505 -5.66 -10.55 -14.13
C GLY A 505 -6.96 -9.73 -14.30
N LYS A 506 -8.11 -10.30 -13.93
CA LYS A 506 -9.38 -9.57 -13.80
C LYS A 506 -9.81 -9.51 -12.36
N GLU A 507 -10.33 -8.35 -11.95
CA GLU A 507 -10.84 -8.19 -10.59
C GLU A 507 -12.00 -9.15 -10.32
N TYR A 508 -11.86 -9.97 -9.29
CA TYR A 508 -12.89 -10.91 -8.87
C TYR A 508 -12.80 -11.18 -7.37
N ILE A 509 -13.72 -10.60 -6.61
CA ILE A 509 -13.79 -10.75 -5.15
C ILE A 509 -14.75 -11.85 -4.70
N GLY A 510 -15.52 -12.46 -5.60
CA GLY A 510 -16.38 -13.61 -5.34
C GLY A 510 -17.75 -13.31 -4.75
N SER A 511 -18.01 -12.10 -4.28
CA SER A 511 -19.27 -11.66 -3.67
C SER A 511 -19.35 -10.13 -3.64
N VAL A 512 -20.33 -9.59 -2.91
CA VAL A 512 -20.55 -8.14 -2.76
C VAL A 512 -20.36 -7.71 -1.32
N TRP A 513 -19.71 -6.58 -1.14
CA TRP A 513 -19.78 -5.81 0.09
C TRP A 513 -20.08 -4.34 -0.23
N GLN A 514 -20.83 -3.70 0.64
CA GLN A 514 -21.21 -2.30 0.47
C GLN A 514 -21.39 -1.60 1.80
N PRO A 515 -21.04 -0.32 1.92
CA PRO A 515 -21.37 0.48 3.08
C PRO A 515 -22.88 0.54 3.26
N VAL A 516 -23.35 0.50 4.50
CA VAL A 516 -24.77 0.68 4.78
C VAL A 516 -25.12 2.14 4.56
N LYS A 517 -26.01 2.40 3.60
CA LYS A 517 -26.44 3.74 3.22
C LYS A 517 -26.88 4.55 4.45
N ASP A 518 -26.51 5.83 4.48
CA ASP A 518 -26.85 6.80 5.54
C ASP A 518 -26.40 6.38 6.96
N SER A 519 -25.52 5.39 7.09
CA SER A 519 -24.88 5.07 8.36
C SER A 519 -23.63 5.94 8.59
N PRO A 520 -23.26 6.24 9.84
CA PRO A 520 -22.09 7.03 10.13
C PRO A 520 -20.80 6.21 9.87
N SER A 521 -19.77 6.90 9.34
CA SER A 521 -18.39 6.42 9.33
C SER A 521 -17.61 7.18 10.39
N ARG A 522 -16.93 6.45 11.28
CA ARG A 522 -16.15 7.02 12.38
C ARG A 522 -14.73 6.48 12.36
N GLY A 523 -13.81 7.24 12.94
CA GLY A 523 -12.44 6.83 13.16
C GLY A 523 -12.05 6.88 14.62
N THR A 524 -10.96 6.21 14.96
CA THR A 524 -10.37 6.27 16.31
C THR A 524 -8.87 6.49 16.22
N VAL A 525 -8.33 7.23 17.19
CA VAL A 525 -6.90 7.28 17.51
C VAL A 525 -6.76 6.63 18.88
N THR A 526 -6.08 5.51 18.93
CA THR A 526 -6.01 4.68 20.14
C THR A 526 -4.57 4.46 20.58
N ALA A 527 -4.31 4.57 21.87
CA ALA A 527 -3.09 4.13 22.51
C ALA A 527 -3.37 2.90 23.36
N LEU A 528 -2.61 1.82 23.12
CA LEU A 528 -2.65 0.59 23.91
C LEU A 528 -1.33 0.42 24.66
N ASP A 529 -1.42 -0.05 25.89
CA ASP A 529 -0.25 -0.51 26.65
C ASP A 529 0.26 -1.82 26.04
N ILE A 530 1.52 -1.84 25.60
CA ILE A 530 2.10 -2.97 24.85
C ILE A 530 2.27 -4.25 25.71
N LYS A 531 2.25 -4.14 27.04
CA LYS A 531 2.42 -5.26 27.95
C LYS A 531 1.11 -5.94 28.33
N THR A 532 -0.01 -5.21 28.21
CA THR A 532 -1.33 -5.70 28.63
C THR A 532 -2.33 -5.78 27.48
N ASN A 533 -2.01 -5.19 26.34
CA ASN A 533 -2.90 -5.02 25.18
C ASN A 533 -4.23 -4.33 25.56
N LYS A 534 -4.16 -3.38 26.52
CA LYS A 534 -5.32 -2.62 27.01
C LYS A 534 -5.28 -1.18 26.53
N ILE A 535 -6.45 -0.64 26.22
CA ILE A 535 -6.59 0.77 25.83
C ILE A 535 -6.27 1.66 27.03
N VAL A 536 -5.28 2.53 26.87
CA VAL A 536 -4.92 3.58 27.84
C VAL A 536 -5.76 4.83 27.59
N TRP A 537 -5.87 5.23 26.33
CA TRP A 537 -6.74 6.30 25.89
C TRP A 537 -7.18 6.10 24.44
N GLN A 538 -8.34 6.66 24.10
CA GLN A 538 -8.88 6.63 22.74
C GLN A 538 -9.58 7.97 22.43
N LYS A 539 -9.46 8.43 21.19
CA LYS A 539 -10.17 9.58 20.62
C LYS A 539 -10.99 9.13 19.43
N ASN A 540 -12.21 9.61 19.36
CA ASN A 540 -13.11 9.36 18.24
C ASN A 540 -13.08 10.53 17.25
N TRP A 541 -13.12 10.20 15.97
CA TRP A 541 -13.30 11.12 14.85
C TRP A 541 -14.67 10.87 14.21
N ASP A 542 -15.19 11.91 13.55
CA ASP A 542 -16.46 11.88 12.80
C ASP A 542 -16.29 11.41 11.35
N THR A 543 -15.13 10.92 11.00
CA THR A 543 -14.78 10.31 9.71
C THR A 543 -13.80 9.18 9.94
N ILE A 544 -13.63 8.29 8.95
CA ILE A 544 -12.62 7.23 9.03
C ILE A 544 -11.22 7.80 9.24
N ALA A 545 -10.34 7.02 9.87
CA ALA A 545 -8.97 7.39 10.16
C ALA A 545 -8.03 6.74 9.13
N TYR A 546 -7.51 7.56 8.19
CA TYR A 546 -6.74 7.08 7.04
C TYR A 546 -5.46 7.92 6.85
N SER A 547 -4.56 7.84 7.84
CA SER A 547 -3.21 8.42 7.85
C SER A 547 -2.32 7.61 8.76
N GLY A 548 -0.99 7.73 8.67
CA GLY A 548 -0.09 7.06 9.59
C GLY A 548 0.18 7.85 10.87
N ILE A 549 0.84 7.22 11.82
CA ILE A 549 1.25 7.83 13.09
C ILE A 549 2.76 8.01 13.14
N LEU A 550 3.21 9.20 13.58
CA LEU A 550 4.57 9.50 14.02
C LEU A 550 4.54 9.73 15.53
N THR A 551 5.48 9.17 16.29
CA THR A 551 5.66 9.50 17.69
C THR A 551 7.08 9.99 18.00
N THR A 552 7.24 10.88 18.97
CA THR A 552 8.52 11.53 19.28
C THR A 552 8.85 11.48 20.78
N LYS A 553 10.14 11.70 21.10
CA LYS A 553 10.61 11.89 22.48
C LYS A 553 9.96 13.10 23.17
N GLY A 554 9.46 14.08 22.40
CA GLY A 554 8.73 15.25 22.93
C GLY A 554 7.35 14.94 23.52
N ASN A 555 7.02 13.65 23.70
CA ASN A 555 5.75 13.14 24.20
C ASN A 555 4.56 13.52 23.29
N LEU A 556 4.80 13.48 21.97
CA LEU A 556 3.81 13.81 20.94
C LEU A 556 3.57 12.61 20.03
N ILE A 557 2.35 12.52 19.52
CA ILE A 557 2.02 11.83 18.29
C ILE A 557 1.49 12.84 17.27
N PHE A 558 1.89 12.65 15.99
CA PHE A 558 1.36 13.39 14.85
C PHE A 558 0.63 12.44 13.92
N THR A 559 -0.46 12.90 13.35
CA THR A 559 -1.24 12.17 12.34
C THR A 559 -2.01 13.14 11.47
N GLY A 560 -2.34 12.74 10.25
CA GLY A 560 -3.22 13.50 9.38
C GLY A 560 -4.70 13.09 9.54
N HIS A 561 -5.58 13.90 9.01
CA HIS A 561 -7.02 13.71 9.02
C HIS A 561 -7.59 13.90 7.61
N ASN A 562 -8.68 13.22 7.29
CA ASN A 562 -9.31 13.23 5.97
C ASN A 562 -9.72 14.62 5.46
N ASP A 563 -10.02 15.53 6.36
CA ASP A 563 -10.37 16.91 5.99
C ASP A 563 -9.15 17.82 5.75
N GLY A 564 -7.93 17.27 5.81
CA GLY A 564 -6.68 17.97 5.58
C GLY A 564 -6.01 18.50 6.84
N ARG A 565 -6.60 18.34 8.03
CA ARG A 565 -5.92 18.70 9.27
C ARG A 565 -4.74 17.77 9.55
N ILE A 566 -3.63 18.35 9.94
CA ILE A 566 -2.53 17.64 10.59
C ILE A 566 -2.68 17.92 12.07
N ILE A 567 -2.67 16.89 12.91
CA ILE A 567 -3.02 17.01 14.32
C ILE A 567 -1.89 16.44 15.18
N ALA A 568 -1.53 17.17 16.24
CA ALA A 568 -0.67 16.66 17.30
C ALA A 568 -1.47 16.38 18.57
N TYR A 569 -1.22 15.18 19.14
CA TYR A 569 -1.76 14.80 20.45
C TYR A 569 -0.61 14.58 21.45
N ASN A 570 -0.87 14.85 22.72
CA ASN A 570 -0.03 14.37 23.82
C ASN A 570 -0.06 12.84 23.84
N ALA A 571 1.11 12.20 23.68
CA ALA A 571 1.24 10.75 23.54
C ALA A 571 0.72 9.98 24.77
N THR A 572 0.86 10.55 25.98
CA THR A 572 0.48 9.89 27.23
C THR A 572 -1.03 9.87 27.49
N ASN A 573 -1.77 10.92 27.08
CA ASN A 573 -3.18 11.10 27.47
C ASN A 573 -4.14 11.44 26.34
N GLY A 574 -3.66 11.53 25.09
CA GLY A 574 -4.48 11.82 23.92
C GLY A 574 -5.08 13.23 23.87
N LYS A 575 -4.60 14.19 24.67
CA LYS A 575 -5.06 15.59 24.56
C LYS A 575 -4.55 16.18 23.26
N LYS A 576 -5.46 16.72 22.42
CA LYS A 576 -5.07 17.51 21.23
C LYS A 576 -4.32 18.77 21.70
N VAL A 577 -3.12 19.00 21.15
CA VAL A 577 -2.23 20.12 21.56
C VAL A 577 -1.89 21.05 20.41
N TRP A 578 -2.08 20.63 19.15
CA TRP A 578 -1.85 21.46 17.97
C TRP A 578 -2.58 20.90 16.76
N GLU A 579 -2.92 21.73 15.80
CA GLU A 579 -3.40 21.36 14.48
C GLU A 579 -3.08 22.43 13.43
N PHE A 580 -2.95 22.00 12.17
CA PHE A 580 -2.84 22.85 10.99
C PHE A 580 -3.69 22.28 9.86
N LYS A 581 -4.36 23.14 9.10
CA LYS A 581 -5.25 22.75 7.99
C LYS A 581 -4.53 22.91 6.66
N THR A 582 -4.41 21.83 5.89
CA THR A 582 -3.92 21.81 4.51
C THR A 582 -5.07 21.91 3.50
N ASP A 583 -4.76 22.03 2.21
CA ASP A 583 -5.75 22.19 1.14
C ASP A 583 -6.28 20.87 0.53
N ALA A 584 -5.74 19.72 0.96
CA ALA A 584 -6.15 18.38 0.53
C ALA A 584 -6.22 17.43 1.73
N GLY A 585 -6.71 16.21 1.55
CA GLY A 585 -6.69 15.18 2.59
C GLY A 585 -5.27 14.87 3.06
N ALA A 586 -5.00 14.96 4.37
CA ALA A 586 -3.71 14.65 4.96
C ALA A 586 -3.63 13.14 5.28
N ASN A 587 -3.59 12.30 4.24
CA ASN A 587 -3.69 10.85 4.37
C ASN A 587 -2.34 10.13 4.46
N ALA A 588 -1.23 10.75 4.01
CA ALA A 588 0.10 10.16 4.13
C ALA A 588 0.63 10.19 5.57
N PRO A 589 1.55 9.27 5.93
CA PRO A 589 2.18 9.25 7.24
C PRO A 589 3.16 10.42 7.44
N PRO A 590 3.08 11.16 8.57
CA PRO A 590 4.05 12.21 8.89
C PRO A 590 5.42 11.64 9.30
N ILE A 591 6.47 12.43 9.08
CA ILE A 591 7.85 12.15 9.49
C ILE A 591 8.45 13.32 10.27
N THR A 592 9.60 13.09 10.91
CA THR A 592 10.41 14.14 11.55
C THR A 592 11.90 13.92 11.27
N TYR A 593 12.62 15.02 11.10
CA TYR A 593 14.06 15.03 10.87
C TYR A 593 14.68 16.30 11.45
N GLU A 594 16.01 16.39 11.45
CA GLU A 594 16.75 17.54 11.95
C GLU A 594 17.82 18.00 10.95
N ILE A 595 17.86 19.29 10.65
CA ILE A 595 18.91 19.92 9.84
C ILE A 595 19.44 21.14 10.61
N ASP A 596 20.75 21.30 10.72
CA ASP A 596 21.41 22.41 11.39
C ASP A 596 20.90 22.67 12.83
N GLY A 597 20.50 21.60 13.52
CA GLY A 597 19.98 21.70 14.87
C GLY A 597 18.52 22.13 14.96
N LYS A 598 17.78 22.27 13.86
CA LYS A 598 16.36 22.59 13.77
C LYS A 598 15.56 21.32 13.47
N GLN A 599 14.53 21.04 14.29
CA GLN A 599 13.64 19.90 14.10
C GLN A 599 12.47 20.28 13.17
N TYR A 600 12.18 19.44 12.21
CA TYR A 600 11.09 19.56 11.25
C TYR A 600 10.07 18.43 11.39
N ILE A 601 8.81 18.73 11.09
CA ILE A 601 7.72 17.76 10.89
C ILE A 601 7.24 17.92 9.45
N SER A 602 7.19 16.83 8.69
CA SER A 602 6.71 16.89 7.29
C SER A 602 5.63 15.86 7.02
N ILE A 603 4.69 16.20 6.15
CA ILE A 603 3.63 15.32 5.66
C ILE A 603 3.30 15.61 4.20
N PHE A 604 3.04 14.56 3.42
CA PHE A 604 2.49 14.65 2.07
C PHE A 604 0.95 14.69 2.16
N SER A 605 0.33 15.80 1.77
CA SER A 605 -1.12 16.00 1.78
C SER A 605 -1.63 15.97 0.35
N ALA A 606 -2.14 14.83 -0.07
CA ALA A 606 -2.49 14.56 -1.47
C ALA A 606 -3.84 13.83 -1.65
N GLY A 607 -4.54 13.56 -0.54
CA GLY A 607 -5.82 12.87 -0.57
C GLY A 607 -5.70 11.36 -0.74
N ASN A 608 -6.86 10.69 -0.68
CA ASN A 608 -6.96 9.24 -0.80
C ASN A 608 -8.29 8.84 -1.43
N THR A 609 -8.25 8.00 -2.46
CA THR A 609 -9.41 7.55 -3.24
C THR A 609 -10.41 6.76 -2.38
N LEU A 610 -9.93 5.78 -1.59
CA LEU A 610 -10.79 4.97 -0.71
C LEU A 610 -11.45 5.77 0.40
N ALA A 611 -10.75 6.77 0.92
CA ALA A 611 -11.29 7.66 1.94
C ALA A 611 -12.18 8.78 1.36
N GLY A 612 -12.27 8.90 0.03
CA GLY A 612 -13.07 9.91 -0.66
C GLY A 612 -12.65 11.34 -0.32
N THR A 613 -11.37 11.59 -0.11
CA THR A 613 -10.86 12.87 0.36
C THR A 613 -10.45 13.77 -0.80
N LYS A 614 -10.42 15.09 -0.56
CA LYS A 614 -9.96 16.05 -1.56
C LYS A 614 -8.50 15.74 -1.94
N HIS A 615 -8.22 15.64 -3.23
CA HIS A 615 -6.90 15.38 -3.79
C HIS A 615 -6.05 16.63 -3.87
N GLY A 616 -4.75 16.44 -3.87
CA GLY A 616 -3.71 17.45 -3.94
C GLY A 616 -2.36 16.82 -4.27
N ASP A 617 -1.30 17.60 -4.14
CA ASP A 617 0.05 17.17 -4.52
C ASP A 617 1.15 17.79 -3.66
N LYS A 618 0.81 18.27 -2.43
CA LYS A 618 1.72 19.12 -1.69
C LYS A 618 2.34 18.44 -0.48
N ILE A 619 3.63 18.71 -0.27
CA ILE A 619 4.33 18.41 0.98
C ILE A 619 4.35 19.68 1.83
N TYR A 620 3.94 19.54 3.07
CA TYR A 620 3.94 20.57 4.10
C TYR A 620 4.99 20.26 5.15
N THR A 621 5.84 21.24 5.46
CA THR A 621 6.89 21.08 6.45
C THR A 621 6.83 22.19 7.49
N PHE A 622 6.90 21.81 8.75
CA PHE A 622 6.70 22.67 9.92
C PHE A 622 7.94 22.70 10.81
N SER A 623 8.18 23.83 11.44
CA SER A 623 9.18 24.02 12.50
C SER A 623 8.71 25.02 13.57
N LEU A 624 9.42 25.12 14.69
CA LEU A 624 9.16 26.16 15.71
C LEU A 624 9.54 27.57 15.21
N GLU A 625 10.39 27.66 14.18
CA GLU A 625 10.80 28.92 13.55
C GLU A 625 10.06 29.18 12.24
N GLY A 626 9.07 28.40 11.90
CA GLY A 626 8.24 28.58 10.70
C GLY A 626 7.49 29.91 10.70
N GLU A 627 7.13 30.40 9.53
CA GLU A 627 6.58 31.74 9.35
C GLU A 627 5.06 31.74 9.33
N TYR A 628 4.40 30.75 8.69
CA TYR A 628 2.98 30.78 8.37
C TYR A 628 2.13 29.99 9.36
N SER A 629 1.09 30.63 9.89
CA SER A 629 0.15 30.01 10.83
C SER A 629 -1.07 29.39 10.14
N SER A 630 -1.36 29.78 8.90
CA SER A 630 -2.46 29.26 8.07
C SER A 630 -2.08 29.27 6.59
N LEU A 631 -2.88 28.59 5.73
CA LEU A 631 -2.68 28.62 4.28
C LEU A 631 -2.91 30.00 3.67
N GLU A 632 -3.81 30.79 4.25
CA GLU A 632 -4.15 32.11 3.77
C GLU A 632 -2.99 33.11 3.96
N ASP A 633 -2.06 32.81 4.88
CA ASP A 633 -0.88 33.64 5.15
C ASP A 633 0.23 33.45 4.10
N ILE A 634 0.16 32.39 3.24
CA ILE A 634 1.23 32.00 2.32
C ILE A 634 1.10 32.80 1.01
N PRO A 635 2.09 33.64 0.65
CA PRO A 635 2.16 34.22 -0.69
C PRO A 635 2.25 33.11 -1.77
N ARG A 636 1.62 33.32 -2.92
CA ARG A 636 1.67 32.33 -4.01
C ARG A 636 3.09 32.04 -4.47
N ASP A 637 3.94 33.06 -4.47
CA ASP A 637 5.34 32.95 -4.88
C ASP A 637 6.22 32.17 -3.90
N ASP A 638 5.72 31.93 -2.67
CA ASP A 638 6.41 31.14 -1.62
C ASP A 638 6.02 29.64 -1.67
N ILE A 639 5.17 29.23 -2.61
CA ILE A 639 4.87 27.82 -2.87
C ILE A 639 5.87 27.32 -3.91
N ASN A 640 6.78 26.44 -3.48
CA ASN A 640 7.67 25.74 -4.41
C ASN A 640 6.85 24.87 -5.37
N ALA A 641 7.14 24.94 -6.67
CA ALA A 641 6.47 24.15 -7.69
C ALA A 641 7.40 23.89 -8.88
N PRO A 642 7.18 22.84 -9.69
CA PRO A 642 7.85 22.73 -10.96
C PRO A 642 7.57 23.97 -11.82
N PRO A 643 8.53 24.46 -12.59
CA PRO A 643 8.29 25.57 -13.51
C PRO A 643 7.18 25.20 -14.50
N GLU A 644 6.29 26.16 -14.77
CA GLU A 644 5.25 25.99 -15.80
C GLU A 644 5.91 25.65 -17.15
N LYS A 645 5.43 24.62 -17.84
CA LYS A 645 5.88 24.31 -19.21
C LYS A 645 5.51 25.50 -20.09
N ASN A 646 6.49 26.34 -20.43
CA ASN A 646 6.29 27.37 -21.48
C ASN A 646 5.94 26.66 -22.80
N GLU A 647 4.76 26.89 -23.32
CA GLU A 647 4.33 26.47 -24.67
C GLU A 647 5.02 27.33 -25.78
N GLU A 648 6.30 27.64 -25.61
CA GLU A 648 7.09 28.31 -26.66
C GLU A 648 8.09 27.33 -27.26
N ASN A 649 7.62 26.52 -28.21
CA ASN A 649 8.38 26.07 -29.39
C ASN A 649 7.43 25.40 -30.40
N LYS A 650 6.53 26.19 -30.98
CA LYS A 650 6.00 25.92 -32.32
C LYS A 650 6.90 26.60 -33.32
N GLU A 651 7.95 25.93 -33.77
CA GLU A 651 8.69 26.31 -34.95
C GLU A 651 7.73 26.24 -36.18
N LYS A 652 7.75 27.37 -36.88
CA LYS A 652 7.05 27.62 -38.13
C LYS A 652 7.42 26.57 -39.18
N HIS A 653 6.43 25.81 -39.64
CA HIS A 653 6.42 25.29 -41.02
C HIS A 653 5.10 25.69 -41.71
N GLY A 654 5.30 26.21 -42.90
CA GLY A 654 4.46 27.08 -43.68
C GLY A 654 3.08 26.52 -44.07
N ASP A 655 2.29 27.52 -44.30
CA ASP A 655 1.06 27.69 -45.07
C ASP A 655 0.46 26.46 -45.76
N ASP A 656 -0.73 26.10 -45.32
CA ASP A 656 -1.88 25.91 -46.20
C ASP A 656 -3.20 26.13 -45.40
N GLU A 657 -3.98 27.05 -45.92
CA GLU A 657 -5.22 27.53 -45.31
C GLU A 657 -6.34 26.47 -45.30
N ALA A 658 -6.90 26.19 -44.13
CA ALA A 658 -8.32 25.87 -44.00
C ALA A 658 -8.86 26.45 -42.69
N LYS A 659 -9.71 27.43 -42.77
CA LYS A 659 -10.39 28.10 -41.68
C LYS A 659 -11.23 27.13 -40.86
N SER A 660 -10.98 27.07 -39.54
CA SER A 660 -11.99 26.72 -38.54
C SER A 660 -11.65 27.52 -37.28
N GLU A 661 -12.59 28.37 -36.90
CA GLU A 661 -12.60 29.14 -35.67
C GLU A 661 -12.77 28.19 -34.49
N ASN A 662 -11.89 28.21 -33.46
CA ASN A 662 -12.13 28.45 -32.04
C ASN A 662 -10.92 27.94 -31.25
N GLY A 663 -10.46 28.77 -30.32
CA GLY A 663 -9.43 28.44 -29.37
C GLY A 663 -9.87 27.28 -28.43
N GLY A 664 -9.00 26.25 -28.27
CA GLY A 664 -9.27 25.16 -27.40
C GLY A 664 -7.97 24.46 -27.00
N GLY A 665 -7.67 24.49 -25.72
CA GLY A 665 -6.85 23.44 -25.12
C GLY A 665 -7.44 22.08 -25.51
N THR A 666 -6.62 21.04 -25.54
CA THR A 666 -7.08 19.66 -25.78
C THR A 666 -8.14 19.31 -24.73
N VAL A 667 -9.41 19.31 -25.15
CA VAL A 667 -10.53 18.87 -24.29
C VAL A 667 -10.35 17.37 -24.12
N SER A 668 -10.09 16.93 -22.87
CA SER A 668 -10.10 15.51 -22.51
C SER A 668 -11.42 14.88 -22.96
N THR A 669 -11.37 13.71 -23.57
CA THR A 669 -12.59 13.01 -23.98
C THR A 669 -13.37 12.54 -22.75
N GLY A 670 -14.69 12.33 -22.85
CA GLY A 670 -15.48 11.78 -21.74
C GLY A 670 -14.94 10.44 -21.21
N ALA A 671 -14.34 9.64 -22.10
CA ALA A 671 -13.66 8.40 -21.74
C ALA A 671 -12.40 8.65 -20.91
N ASP A 672 -11.59 9.67 -21.22
CA ASP A 672 -10.39 10.00 -20.46
C ASP A 672 -10.75 10.53 -19.06
N ILE A 673 -11.79 11.38 -18.99
CA ILE A 673 -12.30 11.88 -17.71
C ILE A 673 -12.85 10.73 -16.85
N TYR A 674 -13.55 9.77 -17.46
CA TYR A 674 -14.04 8.57 -16.79
C TYR A 674 -12.87 7.74 -16.23
N LYS A 675 -11.85 7.47 -17.04
CA LYS A 675 -10.64 6.74 -16.62
C LYS A 675 -9.92 7.42 -15.44
N GLY A 676 -9.83 8.74 -15.48
CA GLY A 676 -9.18 9.52 -14.43
C GLY A 676 -9.95 9.60 -13.10
N ASN A 677 -11.31 9.59 -13.15
CA ASN A 677 -12.13 9.97 -12.00
C ASN A 677 -13.16 8.92 -11.55
N CYS A 678 -13.56 7.98 -12.41
CA CYS A 678 -14.69 7.08 -12.16
C CYS A 678 -14.28 5.59 -12.13
N LEU A 679 -13.26 5.22 -12.94
CA LEU A 679 -12.81 3.85 -13.15
C LEU A 679 -12.48 3.12 -11.83
N ALA A 680 -11.80 3.81 -10.90
CA ALA A 680 -11.36 3.23 -9.63
C ALA A 680 -12.51 2.70 -8.74
N CYS A 681 -13.72 3.26 -8.92
CA CYS A 681 -14.90 2.84 -8.18
C CYS A 681 -15.85 2.00 -9.03
N HIS A 682 -16.02 2.35 -10.32
CA HIS A 682 -17.05 1.78 -11.18
C HIS A 682 -16.53 0.76 -12.20
N GLY A 683 -15.25 0.42 -12.15
CA GLY A 683 -14.61 -0.55 -13.03
C GLY A 683 -14.49 -0.08 -14.50
N ALA A 684 -13.87 -0.90 -15.35
CA ALA A 684 -13.74 -0.62 -16.77
C ALA A 684 -15.13 -0.49 -17.41
N GLU A 685 -15.29 0.57 -18.24
CA GLU A 685 -16.54 0.84 -18.96
C GLU A 685 -17.82 0.91 -18.08
N GLY A 686 -17.66 1.11 -16.76
CA GLY A 686 -18.79 1.19 -15.84
C GLY A 686 -19.42 -0.15 -15.48
N ALA A 687 -18.72 -1.25 -15.70
CA ALA A 687 -19.21 -2.62 -15.41
C ALA A 687 -19.37 -2.93 -13.91
N GLY A 688 -19.02 -1.98 -13.03
CA GLY A 688 -18.98 -2.16 -11.59
C GLY A 688 -17.55 -2.45 -11.11
N GLY A 689 -17.22 -2.01 -9.92
CA GLY A 689 -15.90 -2.20 -9.30
C GLY A 689 -16.01 -2.29 -7.78
N HIS A 690 -14.87 -2.33 -7.13
CA HIS A 690 -14.74 -2.56 -5.69
C HIS A 690 -15.56 -1.59 -4.81
N ASN A 691 -15.73 -0.34 -5.24
CA ASN A 691 -16.37 0.73 -4.46
C ASN A 691 -17.59 1.35 -5.14
N GLY A 692 -17.97 0.92 -6.34
CA GLY A 692 -19.07 1.50 -7.09
C GLY A 692 -19.92 0.45 -7.81
N PRO A 693 -21.25 0.71 -7.94
CA PRO A 693 -22.14 -0.21 -8.63
C PRO A 693 -21.84 -0.26 -10.13
N ASN A 694 -22.27 -1.35 -10.77
CA ASN A 694 -22.36 -1.42 -12.22
C ASN A 694 -23.25 -0.28 -12.75
N LEU A 695 -22.68 0.60 -13.54
CA LEU A 695 -23.37 1.75 -14.13
C LEU A 695 -24.21 1.36 -15.34
N GLN A 696 -23.82 0.34 -16.09
CA GLN A 696 -24.52 -0.15 -17.29
C GLN A 696 -25.93 -0.65 -16.94
N ASP A 697 -26.10 -1.25 -15.75
CA ASP A 697 -27.42 -1.73 -15.23
C ASP A 697 -28.24 -0.61 -14.55
N SER A 698 -27.66 0.58 -14.41
CA SER A 698 -28.32 1.69 -13.74
C SER A 698 -29.40 2.30 -14.61
N LYS A 699 -30.63 2.39 -14.10
CA LYS A 699 -31.71 3.13 -14.77
C LYS A 699 -31.35 4.59 -15.04
N MET A 700 -30.40 5.14 -14.32
CA MET A 700 -29.93 6.51 -14.44
C MET A 700 -29.05 6.71 -15.67
N ILE A 701 -28.44 5.65 -16.23
CA ILE A 701 -27.53 5.76 -17.38
C ILE A 701 -28.24 6.32 -18.64
N ASN A 702 -29.56 6.18 -18.73
CA ASN A 702 -30.36 6.69 -19.83
C ASN A 702 -30.94 8.10 -19.56
N ASP A 703 -30.66 8.71 -18.41
CA ASP A 703 -31.13 10.06 -18.03
C ASP A 703 -29.93 10.99 -17.81
N LYS A 704 -29.53 11.71 -18.86
CA LYS A 704 -28.40 12.64 -18.85
C LYS A 704 -28.47 13.66 -17.71
N LYS A 705 -29.69 14.16 -17.40
CA LYS A 705 -29.85 15.15 -16.34
C LYS A 705 -29.63 14.53 -14.95
N ALA A 706 -30.14 13.32 -14.73
CA ALA A 706 -29.94 12.60 -13.49
C ALA A 706 -28.45 12.21 -13.31
N LEU A 707 -27.75 11.78 -14.39
CA LEU A 707 -26.31 11.52 -14.37
C LEU A 707 -25.51 12.77 -13.99
N ILE A 708 -25.77 13.90 -14.63
CA ILE A 708 -25.09 15.17 -14.34
C ILE A 708 -25.30 15.57 -12.87
N GLU A 709 -26.53 15.51 -12.36
CA GLU A 709 -26.83 15.81 -10.95
C GLU A 709 -26.12 14.86 -10.00
N GLN A 710 -26.08 13.56 -10.32
CA GLN A 710 -25.38 12.55 -9.54
C GLN A 710 -23.87 12.80 -9.53
N ILE A 711 -23.25 13.08 -10.68
CA ILE A 711 -21.83 13.38 -10.79
C ILE A 711 -21.48 14.65 -9.99
N LYS A 712 -22.27 15.71 -10.15
CA LYS A 712 -22.05 16.98 -9.44
C LYS A 712 -22.12 16.85 -7.93
N ASN A 713 -23.14 16.18 -7.43
CA ASN A 713 -23.47 16.20 -6.02
C ASN A 713 -23.03 14.94 -5.25
N GLY A 714 -22.66 13.86 -5.99
CA GLY A 714 -22.37 12.58 -5.38
C GLY A 714 -23.59 11.95 -4.69
N SER A 715 -23.43 10.78 -4.12
CA SER A 715 -24.39 10.19 -3.17
C SER A 715 -23.77 8.97 -2.48
N GLY A 716 -24.10 8.73 -1.22
CA GLY A 716 -23.53 7.62 -0.46
C GLY A 716 -22.01 7.73 -0.37
N THR A 717 -21.29 6.76 -0.96
CA THR A 717 -19.83 6.76 -1.05
C THR A 717 -19.28 7.49 -2.27
N MET A 718 -20.13 7.84 -3.25
CA MET A 718 -19.72 8.60 -4.42
C MET A 718 -19.47 10.06 -4.04
N PRO A 719 -18.23 10.59 -4.20
CA PRO A 719 -17.93 11.98 -3.88
C PRO A 719 -18.61 12.96 -4.88
N PRO A 720 -18.83 14.22 -4.49
CA PRO A 720 -19.28 15.28 -5.41
C PRO A 720 -18.11 15.74 -6.30
N PHE A 721 -18.32 15.84 -7.61
CA PHE A 721 -17.31 16.27 -8.58
C PHE A 721 -17.47 17.73 -9.03
N LYS A 722 -18.46 18.47 -8.56
CA LYS A 722 -18.72 19.86 -8.94
C LYS A 722 -17.56 20.84 -8.66
N ASP A 723 -16.71 20.50 -7.69
CA ASP A 723 -15.55 21.30 -7.28
C ASP A 723 -14.23 20.79 -7.89
N THR A 724 -14.30 19.67 -8.67
CA THR A 724 -13.14 18.97 -9.24
C THR A 724 -13.19 18.94 -10.78
N LEU A 725 -14.37 18.87 -11.37
CA LEU A 725 -14.60 18.84 -12.81
C LEU A 725 -15.38 20.07 -13.25
N THR A 726 -15.04 20.61 -14.41
CA THR A 726 -15.80 21.68 -15.05
C THR A 726 -17.19 21.20 -15.55
N GLU A 727 -18.08 22.11 -15.82
CA GLU A 727 -19.39 21.79 -16.39
C GLU A 727 -19.28 21.03 -17.73
N GLU A 728 -18.29 21.39 -18.55
CA GLU A 728 -17.99 20.76 -19.84
C GLU A 728 -17.52 19.31 -19.62
N GLU A 729 -16.63 19.09 -18.66
CA GLU A 729 -16.10 17.76 -18.31
C GLU A 729 -17.18 16.86 -17.70
N ILE A 730 -18.04 17.38 -16.84
CA ILE A 730 -19.18 16.64 -16.28
C ILE A 730 -20.16 16.24 -17.41
N ASN A 731 -20.39 17.12 -18.36
CA ASN A 731 -21.22 16.78 -19.52
C ASN A 731 -20.58 15.71 -20.42
N ALA A 732 -19.27 15.80 -20.65
CA ALA A 732 -18.54 14.85 -21.49
C ALA A 732 -18.53 13.43 -20.87
N VAL A 733 -18.29 13.30 -19.57
CA VAL A 733 -18.34 11.99 -18.90
C VAL A 733 -19.77 11.44 -18.84
N ALA A 734 -20.79 12.28 -18.65
CA ALA A 734 -22.18 11.82 -18.70
C ALA A 734 -22.57 11.30 -20.10
N GLU A 735 -22.10 11.95 -21.18
CA GLU A 735 -22.29 11.48 -22.56
C GLU A 735 -21.57 10.15 -22.82
N TYR A 736 -20.33 10.01 -22.31
CA TYR A 736 -19.58 8.75 -22.39
C TYR A 736 -20.35 7.62 -21.70
N LEU A 737 -20.80 7.81 -20.47
CA LEU A 737 -21.57 6.80 -19.74
C LEU A 737 -22.86 6.40 -20.48
N MET A 738 -23.57 7.36 -21.05
CA MET A 738 -24.76 7.05 -21.87
C MET A 738 -24.43 6.26 -23.15
N SER A 739 -23.21 6.39 -23.67
CA SER A 739 -22.79 5.61 -24.84
C SER A 739 -22.54 4.14 -24.50
N LEU A 740 -22.20 3.83 -23.25
CA LEU A 740 -21.97 2.47 -22.76
C LEU A 740 -23.28 1.66 -22.67
N SER A 741 -24.42 2.33 -22.48
CA SER A 741 -25.73 1.67 -22.40
C SER A 741 -26.32 1.27 -23.77
N LYS A 742 -25.72 1.70 -24.89
CA LYS A 742 -26.23 1.48 -26.26
C LYS A 742 -25.58 0.30 -26.98
N GLY A 743 -24.80 -0.50 -26.29
CA GLY A 743 -24.04 -1.62 -26.85
C GLY A 743 -24.79 -2.94 -27.03
N GLU A 744 -26.09 -2.98 -26.87
CA GLU A 744 -26.94 -4.13 -27.23
C GLU A 744 -27.94 -3.74 -28.32
N GLU A 745 -27.53 -3.85 -29.59
CA GLU A 745 -28.37 -4.14 -30.74
C GLU A 745 -27.66 -5.13 -31.67
#